data_b9bb0ce95d96e6c7c8448daaa365fb6c
#
_entry.id   b9bb0ce95d96e6c7c8448daaa365fb6c
#
_cell.length_a   1.000
_cell.length_b   1.000
_cell.length_c   1.000
_cell.angle_alpha   90.00
_cell.angle_beta   90.00
_cell.angle_gamma   90.00
#
_symmetry.space_group_name_H-M   'P 1'
#
loop_
_entity.id
_entity.type
_entity.pdbx_description
1 polymer ?
#
loop_
_entity_poly.entity_id
_entity_poly.type
_entity_poly.pdbx_seq_one_letter_code
_entity_poly.pdbx_strand_id
1 'polypeptide(L)'
;VVLAWAGALLFVPAVLASQAALPAAPSHPEVVNLTLKGVKVVKQSDLLQSISTTSSHCNGFVLVPFCWISKSKYFYTKNYLDHKELERDVLRVRVFYWKRGYREAEVDTAVVARGRNQVGVTFLIKEGPPTIVSEVIISQPTPLLSQREIEKHVVLGKNGPLNLIRLDSSRIFLQSTLFDKGYADAEVDTSVVIDTASRTAVVKLTLNPKYKTTVEDIVVTGNDDVSERTIRKSLTFHVGDIFRRSEMLRSQRALYESNLFRRAAIEPRPPIDIATPDSAKVVVVTVQEAPPREARLSAGFNTIDFFQVEGRYTHYNFMGGARRLDVQGAVGNLLASSLNGRGIFRNASVPQTSSLAPYFVPTYNASIDLRQPWFGSPHNVLALSLFTHRRSAPGIYVDRGYGTSLTFTRDLTDRAPASLNYRFEISKVDAGDVYFCINYGVCDLPTLQALRGNQRLSPFTITSSIDRTNDPFSPNQGYRANASVEHASAFTLSDFRYNRATLDGAGFYQVRKRGAIGVHARVGWVSPLGSTTQAVGVDAAFGDGILHPRKRFYAGGSHSVRGFGENQLGPRVLTIPIGMLQSHDSLNTACTSGTDVTACDPNAGGLKDRDFEPRPLGGNFVAEGSVEARFPAWRDLIGAVFVDAGLVQQKTNPTLPKRRAAITPGVGVRYHSPVGPIRADIGLNPGTAESLLVVTENIVNGQKTLVTLQTHRIYAPGQSGGILNRVVLHLSIGEAF
;
A
#
# COMPACT_ATOMS: atom_id res chain seq x y z
N VAL A 1 -31.48 -27.53 -9.61
CA VAL A 1 -32.15 -26.23 -9.30
C VAL A 1 -31.11 -25.14 -9.00
N VAL A 2 -30.16 -24.94 -9.90
CA VAL A 2 -29.17 -23.81 -9.78
C VAL A 2 -28.75 -23.40 -11.21
N LEU A 3 -29.71 -23.06 -12.06
CA LEU A 3 -29.39 -22.59 -13.42
C LEU A 3 -30.40 -21.55 -13.94
N ALA A 4 -30.96 -20.71 -13.06
CA ALA A 4 -31.98 -19.73 -13.45
C ALA A 4 -31.73 -18.28 -13.00
N TRP A 5 -30.49 -17.89 -12.60
CA TRP A 5 -30.21 -16.52 -12.10
C TRP A 5 -29.07 -15.79 -12.81
N ALA A 6 -28.59 -16.27 -13.96
CA ALA A 6 -27.54 -15.59 -14.73
C ALA A 6 -28.07 -14.74 -15.92
N GLY A 7 -29.38 -14.55 -16.04
CA GLY A 7 -30.00 -13.88 -17.19
C GLY A 7 -30.63 -12.48 -16.95
N ALA A 8 -30.53 -11.90 -15.76
CA ALA A 8 -31.33 -10.72 -15.40
C ALA A 8 -30.58 -9.39 -15.29
N LEU A 9 -29.41 -9.23 -15.90
CA LEU A 9 -28.61 -7.99 -15.80
C LEU A 9 -28.35 -7.25 -17.13
N LEU A 10 -29.16 -7.49 -18.17
CA LEU A 10 -29.02 -6.82 -19.47
C LEU A 10 -30.32 -6.28 -20.06
N PHE A 11 -31.27 -5.81 -19.24
CA PHE A 11 -32.38 -5.00 -19.74
C PHE A 11 -32.53 -3.72 -18.95
N VAL A 12 -31.77 -2.69 -19.36
CA VAL A 12 -32.13 -1.29 -19.08
C VAL A 12 -33.05 -0.86 -20.22
N PRO A 13 -34.33 -0.49 -19.97
CA PRO A 13 -35.19 0.02 -21.03
C PRO A 13 -34.63 1.36 -21.52
N ALA A 14 -34.31 1.43 -22.81
CA ALA A 14 -34.03 2.66 -23.49
C ALA A 14 -35.31 3.52 -23.51
N VAL A 15 -35.40 4.49 -22.62
CA VAL A 15 -36.36 5.57 -22.75
C VAL A 15 -35.88 6.46 -23.90
N LEU A 16 -36.47 6.29 -25.07
CA LEU A 16 -36.37 7.19 -26.20
C LEU A 16 -37.05 8.52 -25.82
N ALA A 17 -36.33 9.42 -25.18
CA ALA A 17 -36.70 10.83 -25.14
C ALA A 17 -36.31 11.42 -26.48
N SER A 18 -37.30 11.70 -27.32
CA SER A 18 -37.23 12.55 -28.50
C SER A 18 -36.76 13.93 -28.06
N GLN A 19 -35.46 14.20 -28.10
CA GLN A 19 -34.93 15.54 -27.99
C GLN A 19 -35.03 16.22 -29.37
N ALA A 20 -35.84 17.24 -29.42
CA ALA A 20 -35.88 18.19 -30.53
C ALA A 20 -34.44 18.65 -30.82
N ALA A 21 -34.03 18.59 -32.09
CA ALA A 21 -32.69 19.00 -32.52
C ALA A 21 -32.52 20.50 -32.24
N LEU A 22 -31.69 20.81 -31.24
CA LEU A 22 -31.12 22.13 -31.06
C LEU A 22 -30.31 22.49 -32.32
N PRO A 23 -30.31 23.74 -32.75
CA PRO A 23 -29.56 24.15 -33.94
C PRO A 23 -28.09 23.81 -33.75
N ALA A 24 -27.49 23.22 -34.79
CA ALA A 24 -26.10 22.79 -34.78
C ALA A 24 -25.19 23.98 -34.36
N ALA A 25 -24.54 23.83 -33.22
CA ALA A 25 -23.49 24.75 -32.79
C ALA A 25 -22.42 24.84 -33.89
N PRO A 26 -21.81 26.01 -34.10
CA PRO A 26 -20.77 26.17 -35.12
C PRO A 26 -19.71 25.07 -34.92
N SER A 27 -19.39 24.37 -36.02
CA SER A 27 -18.47 23.22 -35.98
C SER A 27 -17.07 23.70 -35.66
N HIS A 28 -16.70 23.68 -34.36
CA HIS A 28 -15.33 23.89 -33.93
C HIS A 28 -14.48 22.69 -34.38
N PRO A 29 -13.34 22.90 -35.05
CA PRO A 29 -12.52 21.82 -35.53
C PRO A 29 -11.90 21.04 -34.34
N GLU A 30 -11.81 19.70 -34.46
CA GLU A 30 -11.20 18.83 -33.47
C GLU A 30 -9.69 19.07 -33.37
N VAL A 31 -9.16 19.30 -32.17
CA VAL A 31 -7.72 19.43 -31.94
C VAL A 31 -7.10 18.03 -31.82
N VAL A 32 -6.44 17.57 -32.88
CA VAL A 32 -5.81 16.23 -32.92
C VAL A 32 -4.36 16.23 -32.42
N ASN A 33 -3.70 17.39 -32.44
CA ASN A 33 -2.32 17.53 -31.96
C ASN A 33 -2.12 18.88 -31.29
N LEU A 34 -1.41 18.89 -30.16
CA LEU A 34 -0.96 20.07 -29.45
C LEU A 34 0.55 20.00 -29.27
N THR A 35 1.28 21.00 -29.74
CA THR A 35 2.75 21.02 -29.68
C THR A 35 3.22 22.34 -29.07
N LEU A 36 4.21 22.25 -28.17
CA LEU A 36 4.92 23.42 -27.64
C LEU A 36 6.32 23.47 -28.27
N LYS A 37 6.65 24.55 -28.96
CA LYS A 37 7.97 24.78 -29.57
C LYS A 37 8.69 25.94 -28.86
N GLY A 38 10.00 25.80 -28.65
CA GLY A 38 10.82 26.84 -28.05
C GLY A 38 10.91 26.79 -26.51
N VAL A 39 10.27 25.83 -25.84
CA VAL A 39 10.33 25.63 -24.37
C VAL A 39 11.65 25.00 -23.99
N LYS A 40 12.49 25.69 -23.20
CA LYS A 40 13.84 25.25 -22.76
C LYS A 40 13.99 25.28 -21.24
N VAL A 41 13.50 26.34 -20.58
CA VAL A 41 13.78 26.61 -19.15
C VAL A 41 12.73 26.06 -18.19
N VAL A 42 11.53 25.73 -18.69
CA VAL A 42 10.44 25.19 -17.88
C VAL A 42 10.06 23.79 -18.33
N LYS A 43 9.42 23.03 -17.45
CA LYS A 43 8.89 21.71 -17.81
C LYS A 43 7.66 21.91 -18.74
N GLN A 44 7.65 21.25 -19.88
CA GLN A 44 6.50 21.27 -20.79
C GLN A 44 5.21 20.79 -20.12
N SER A 45 5.29 19.82 -19.20
CA SER A 45 4.15 19.34 -18.42
C SER A 45 3.48 20.44 -17.60
N ASP A 46 4.29 21.29 -16.95
CA ASP A 46 3.78 22.35 -16.09
C ASP A 46 3.12 23.46 -16.92
N LEU A 47 3.67 23.70 -18.12
CA LEU A 47 3.12 24.65 -19.07
C LEU A 47 1.81 24.14 -19.67
N LEU A 48 1.71 22.86 -20.03
CA LEU A 48 0.48 22.25 -20.52
C LEU A 48 -0.65 22.28 -19.47
N GLN A 49 -0.34 22.21 -18.19
CA GLN A 49 -1.34 22.37 -17.12
C GLN A 49 -1.84 23.79 -16.95
N SER A 50 -1.14 24.79 -17.50
CA SER A 50 -1.53 26.20 -17.41
C SER A 50 -2.45 26.66 -18.53
N ILE A 51 -2.68 25.85 -19.55
CA ILE A 51 -3.53 26.15 -20.73
C ILE A 51 -4.79 25.25 -20.70
N SER A 52 -5.86 25.78 -21.29
CA SER A 52 -7.15 25.08 -21.42
C SER A 52 -7.26 24.26 -22.70
N THR A 53 -6.58 24.68 -23.77
CA THR A 53 -6.56 23.95 -25.03
C THR A 53 -5.82 22.64 -24.89
N THR A 54 -6.50 21.53 -25.14
CA THR A 54 -5.93 20.18 -25.05
C THR A 54 -6.19 19.41 -26.35
N SER A 55 -5.32 18.43 -26.64
CA SER A 55 -5.52 17.55 -27.79
C SER A 55 -6.49 16.40 -27.44
N SER A 56 -7.23 15.95 -28.45
CA SER A 56 -8.04 14.74 -28.37
C SER A 56 -7.16 13.51 -28.08
N HIS A 57 -7.59 12.64 -27.19
CA HIS A 57 -6.79 11.48 -26.74
C HIS A 57 -7.66 10.28 -26.38
N CYS A 58 -7.04 9.12 -26.37
CA CYS A 58 -7.66 7.89 -25.90
C CYS A 58 -7.74 7.87 -24.36
N ASN A 59 -8.89 7.44 -23.82
CA ASN A 59 -9.20 7.51 -22.38
C ASN A 59 -8.39 6.54 -21.51
N GLY A 60 -7.56 5.67 -22.10
CA GLY A 60 -6.69 4.77 -21.37
C GLY A 60 -5.84 3.90 -22.28
N PHE A 61 -4.71 3.43 -21.74
CA PHE A 61 -3.76 2.61 -22.50
C PHE A 61 -4.39 1.29 -22.98
N VAL A 62 -5.13 0.60 -22.12
CA VAL A 62 -5.82 -0.65 -22.47
C VAL A 62 -6.85 -0.44 -23.59
N LEU A 63 -7.34 0.79 -23.74
CA LEU A 63 -8.34 1.18 -24.73
C LEU A 63 -7.73 1.58 -26.08
N VAL A 64 -6.40 1.74 -26.17
CA VAL A 64 -5.72 2.19 -27.42
C VAL A 64 -6.07 1.32 -28.63
N PRO A 65 -6.09 -0.03 -28.58
CA PRO A 65 -6.51 -0.85 -29.70
C PRO A 65 -7.97 -0.58 -30.13
N PHE A 66 -8.85 -0.34 -29.15
CA PHE A 66 -10.25 0.02 -29.38
C PHE A 66 -10.41 1.43 -29.96
N CYS A 67 -9.55 2.38 -29.58
CA CYS A 67 -9.51 3.72 -30.16
C CYS A 67 -9.10 3.72 -31.64
N TRP A 68 -8.34 2.73 -32.10
CA TRP A 68 -8.01 2.57 -33.53
C TRP A 68 -9.20 2.06 -34.33
N ILE A 69 -10.03 1.22 -33.71
CA ILE A 69 -11.23 0.62 -34.35
C ILE A 69 -12.41 1.60 -34.27
N SER A 70 -12.61 2.27 -33.13
CA SER A 70 -13.74 3.15 -32.91
C SER A 70 -13.35 4.37 -32.05
N LYS A 71 -13.63 5.58 -32.55
CA LYS A 71 -13.53 6.84 -31.82
C LYS A 71 -14.81 7.17 -31.04
N SER A 72 -15.45 6.15 -30.47
CA SER A 72 -16.60 6.31 -29.57
C SER A 72 -16.24 7.12 -28.33
N LYS A 73 -17.19 7.90 -27.81
CA LYS A 73 -17.03 8.69 -26.57
C LYS A 73 -16.61 7.87 -25.32
N TYR A 74 -16.83 6.56 -25.33
CA TYR A 74 -16.40 5.66 -24.27
C TYR A 74 -14.88 5.41 -24.26
N PHE A 75 -14.25 5.43 -25.42
CA PHE A 75 -12.83 5.11 -25.59
C PHE A 75 -11.98 6.36 -25.87
N TYR A 76 -12.57 7.40 -26.46
CA TYR A 76 -11.83 8.54 -26.99
C TYR A 76 -12.50 9.86 -26.58
N THR A 77 -11.72 10.77 -25.98
CA THR A 77 -12.15 12.13 -25.64
C THR A 77 -11.79 13.04 -26.78
N LYS A 78 -12.80 13.68 -27.39
CA LYS A 78 -12.64 14.70 -28.42
C LYS A 78 -12.59 16.08 -27.78
N ASN A 79 -11.56 16.83 -28.09
CA ASN A 79 -11.42 18.24 -27.71
C ASN A 79 -11.49 19.12 -28.97
N TYR A 80 -12.22 20.19 -28.86
CA TYR A 80 -12.48 21.11 -30.00
C TYR A 80 -11.77 22.43 -29.75
N LEU A 81 -11.35 23.10 -30.86
CA LEU A 81 -10.71 24.39 -30.82
C LEU A 81 -11.73 25.48 -30.53
N ASP A 82 -11.56 26.23 -29.46
CA ASP A 82 -12.19 27.51 -29.20
C ASP A 82 -11.13 28.59 -29.39
N HIS A 83 -11.34 29.47 -30.41
CA HIS A 83 -10.40 30.53 -30.72
C HIS A 83 -10.25 31.56 -29.60
N LYS A 84 -11.33 31.84 -28.85
CA LYS A 84 -11.26 32.75 -27.69
C LYS A 84 -10.46 32.15 -26.54
N GLU A 85 -10.60 30.84 -26.27
CA GLU A 85 -9.78 30.15 -25.28
C GLU A 85 -8.33 30.06 -25.74
N LEU A 86 -8.05 29.86 -27.02
CA LEU A 86 -6.68 29.86 -27.56
C LEU A 86 -5.97 31.20 -27.35
N GLU A 87 -6.66 32.32 -27.60
CA GLU A 87 -6.13 33.67 -27.30
C GLU A 87 -5.86 33.85 -25.80
N ARG A 88 -6.77 33.38 -24.96
CA ARG A 88 -6.56 33.38 -23.50
C ARG A 88 -5.37 32.51 -23.10
N ASP A 89 -5.17 31.37 -23.75
CA ASP A 89 -4.05 30.49 -23.49
C ASP A 89 -2.70 31.13 -23.85
N VAL A 90 -2.65 31.95 -24.93
CA VAL A 90 -1.46 32.77 -25.24
C VAL A 90 -1.12 33.68 -24.06
N LEU A 91 -2.14 34.36 -23.51
CA LEU A 91 -1.94 35.19 -22.31
C LEU A 91 -1.54 34.40 -21.10
N ARG A 92 -2.17 33.21 -20.85
CA ARG A 92 -1.81 32.33 -19.74
C ARG A 92 -0.35 31.88 -19.80
N VAL A 93 0.12 31.48 -20.99
CA VAL A 93 1.52 31.14 -21.24
C VAL A 93 2.45 32.31 -20.99
N ARG A 94 2.11 33.52 -21.48
CA ARG A 94 2.90 34.73 -21.24
C ARG A 94 2.99 35.05 -19.73
N VAL A 95 1.88 35.00 -19.00
CA VAL A 95 1.83 35.19 -17.55
C VAL A 95 2.58 34.10 -16.81
N PHE A 96 2.54 32.87 -17.31
CA PHE A 96 3.31 31.76 -16.74
C PHE A 96 4.82 32.01 -16.73
N TYR A 97 5.36 32.53 -17.87
CA TYR A 97 6.76 32.93 -17.99
C TYR A 97 7.09 34.19 -17.18
N TRP A 98 6.20 35.20 -17.23
CA TRP A 98 6.36 36.43 -16.48
C TRP A 98 6.49 36.21 -14.97
N LYS A 99 5.63 35.35 -14.40
CA LYS A 99 5.70 34.97 -12.99
C LYS A 99 7.01 34.26 -12.62
N ARG A 100 7.70 33.69 -13.59
CA ARG A 100 8.98 32.99 -13.39
C ARG A 100 10.22 33.81 -13.70
N GLY A 101 10.04 35.11 -13.98
CA GLY A 101 11.14 36.06 -14.20
C GLY A 101 11.47 36.29 -15.68
N TYR A 102 10.77 35.67 -16.62
CA TYR A 102 10.95 35.85 -18.07
C TYR A 102 9.94 36.84 -18.58
N ARG A 103 10.24 38.15 -18.39
CA ARG A 103 9.28 39.22 -18.62
C ARG A 103 9.12 39.60 -20.12
N GLU A 104 10.14 39.29 -20.89
CA GLU A 104 10.18 39.56 -22.36
C GLU A 104 9.72 38.33 -23.16
N ALA A 105 9.05 37.35 -22.55
CA ALA A 105 8.58 36.14 -23.22
C ALA A 105 7.49 36.51 -24.26
N GLU A 106 7.75 36.13 -25.50
CA GLU A 106 6.79 36.24 -26.61
C GLU A 106 6.15 34.89 -26.89
N VAL A 107 4.85 34.90 -27.11
CA VAL A 107 4.08 33.67 -27.37
C VAL A 107 3.16 33.94 -28.55
N ASP A 108 3.26 33.10 -29.55
CA ASP A 108 2.42 33.07 -30.73
C ASP A 108 1.83 31.67 -30.94
N THR A 109 0.81 31.57 -31.80
CA THR A 109 0.15 30.30 -32.09
C THR A 109 0.04 30.07 -33.58
N ALA A 110 0.27 28.84 -34.01
CA ALA A 110 0.00 28.38 -35.38
C ALA A 110 -1.04 27.27 -35.37
N VAL A 111 -2.13 27.46 -36.07
CA VAL A 111 -3.18 26.46 -36.25
C VAL A 111 -3.08 25.94 -37.70
N VAL A 112 -2.82 24.64 -37.83
CA VAL A 112 -2.63 23.97 -39.13
C VAL A 112 -3.72 22.93 -39.34
N ALA A 113 -4.41 22.97 -40.47
CA ALA A 113 -5.37 21.94 -40.84
C ALA A 113 -4.67 20.57 -41.02
N ARG A 114 -5.22 19.52 -40.42
CA ARG A 114 -4.71 18.12 -40.48
C ARG A 114 -5.68 17.17 -41.18
N GLY A 115 -6.87 17.63 -41.51
CA GLY A 115 -7.92 16.86 -42.19
C GLY A 115 -9.24 17.62 -42.25
N ARG A 116 -10.29 16.94 -42.70
CA ARG A 116 -11.64 17.51 -42.71
C ARG A 116 -12.11 17.77 -41.28
N ASN A 117 -12.23 19.03 -40.88
CA ASN A 117 -12.62 19.48 -39.54
C ASN A 117 -11.65 19.05 -38.40
N GLN A 118 -10.33 18.91 -38.70
CA GLN A 118 -9.28 18.59 -37.74
C GLN A 118 -8.12 19.56 -37.85
N VAL A 119 -7.58 19.98 -36.68
CA VAL A 119 -6.48 20.93 -36.61
C VAL A 119 -5.38 20.45 -35.64
N GLY A 120 -4.16 20.84 -35.95
CA GLY A 120 -3.03 20.82 -35.03
C GLY A 120 -2.72 22.21 -34.52
N VAL A 121 -2.61 22.39 -33.22
CA VAL A 121 -2.26 23.66 -32.58
C VAL A 121 -0.81 23.63 -32.16
N THR A 122 -0.03 24.65 -32.49
CA THR A 122 1.37 24.78 -32.06
C THR A 122 1.55 26.13 -31.38
N PHE A 123 2.01 26.12 -30.13
CA PHE A 123 2.48 27.32 -29.45
C PHE A 123 3.95 27.53 -29.79
N LEU A 124 4.26 28.72 -30.34
CA LEU A 124 5.59 29.17 -30.66
C LEU A 124 6.06 30.13 -29.55
N ILE A 125 7.06 29.71 -28.77
CA ILE A 125 7.47 30.43 -27.58
C ILE A 125 8.90 30.85 -27.72
N LYS A 126 9.14 32.17 -27.55
CA LYS A 126 10.46 32.74 -27.35
C LYS A 126 10.56 33.22 -25.91
N GLU A 127 11.32 32.51 -25.09
CA GLU A 127 11.35 32.68 -23.64
C GLU A 127 11.99 34.03 -23.22
N GLY A 128 12.87 34.57 -24.03
CA GLY A 128 13.61 35.79 -23.72
C GLY A 128 14.61 35.65 -22.56
N PRO A 129 15.41 36.66 -22.25
CA PRO A 129 16.32 36.66 -21.12
C PRO A 129 15.53 36.85 -19.80
N PRO A 130 15.99 36.22 -18.69
CA PRO A 130 15.37 36.40 -17.38
C PRO A 130 15.80 37.71 -16.73
N THR A 131 14.93 38.27 -15.88
CA THR A 131 15.32 39.28 -14.88
C THR A 131 16.00 38.55 -13.70
N ILE A 132 17.22 38.90 -13.36
CA ILE A 132 18.06 38.22 -12.36
C ILE A 132 17.95 38.93 -11.00
N VAL A 133 17.78 38.16 -9.93
CA VAL A 133 17.82 38.71 -8.56
C VAL A 133 19.29 38.98 -8.17
N SER A 134 19.65 40.24 -8.09
CA SER A 134 20.99 40.67 -7.69
C SER A 134 21.18 40.57 -6.17
N GLU A 135 20.13 40.89 -5.40
CA GLU A 135 20.20 40.90 -3.94
C GLU A 135 18.83 40.58 -3.32
N VAL A 136 18.86 39.86 -2.16
CA VAL A 136 17.70 39.65 -1.31
C VAL A 136 18.01 40.20 0.08
N ILE A 137 17.33 41.29 0.45
CA ILE A 137 17.51 41.98 1.72
C ILE A 137 16.39 41.59 2.68
N ILE A 138 16.73 41.10 3.84
CA ILE A 138 15.75 40.75 4.88
C ILE A 138 15.92 41.72 6.06
N SER A 139 14.89 42.50 6.32
CA SER A 139 14.87 43.51 7.36
C SER A 139 13.99 43.02 8.53
N GLN A 140 14.60 42.90 9.73
CA GLN A 140 13.91 42.61 10.98
C GLN A 140 14.13 43.74 11.93
N PRO A 141 13.14 44.60 12.24
CA PRO A 141 13.27 45.62 13.27
C PRO A 141 13.60 45.02 14.66
N THR A 142 13.03 43.86 14.94
CA THR A 142 13.32 43.04 16.11
C THR A 142 13.87 41.69 15.65
N PRO A 143 15.07 41.26 16.10
CA PRO A 143 15.69 40.02 15.61
C PRO A 143 15.03 38.79 16.23
N LEU A 144 13.90 38.36 15.67
CA LEU A 144 13.09 37.21 16.12
C LEU A 144 13.47 35.89 15.45
N LEU A 145 13.94 35.95 14.21
CA LEU A 145 14.37 34.81 13.44
C LEU A 145 15.88 34.78 13.34
N SER A 146 16.47 33.63 13.62
CA SER A 146 17.90 33.42 13.41
C SER A 146 18.22 33.37 11.91
N GLN A 147 19.46 33.67 11.55
CA GLN A 147 19.94 33.63 10.17
C GLN A 147 19.69 32.23 9.54
N ARG A 148 19.85 31.16 10.29
CA ARG A 148 19.62 29.79 9.85
C ARG A 148 18.14 29.52 9.56
N GLU A 149 17.21 30.08 10.36
CA GLU A 149 15.76 29.97 10.09
C GLU A 149 15.37 30.74 8.84
N ILE A 150 15.97 31.92 8.62
CA ILE A 150 15.75 32.72 7.42
C ILE A 150 16.21 31.97 6.17
N GLU A 151 17.45 31.49 6.16
CA GLU A 151 18.04 30.77 5.02
C GLU A 151 17.23 29.51 4.67
N LYS A 152 16.68 28.82 5.66
CA LYS A 152 15.81 27.65 5.46
C LYS A 152 14.50 27.99 4.75
N HIS A 153 13.96 29.19 4.97
CA HIS A 153 12.62 29.58 4.50
C HIS A 153 12.64 30.51 3.28
N VAL A 154 13.77 31.11 2.95
CA VAL A 154 13.93 31.93 1.75
C VAL A 154 14.26 31.03 0.55
N VAL A 155 13.26 30.78 -0.27
CA VAL A 155 13.35 29.87 -1.44
C VAL A 155 13.80 30.63 -2.69
N LEU A 156 13.71 31.97 -2.69
CA LEU A 156 14.19 32.83 -3.78
C LEU A 156 15.71 32.93 -3.71
N GLY A 157 16.39 32.37 -4.71
CA GLY A 157 17.85 32.37 -4.77
C GLY A 157 18.42 33.67 -5.33
N LYS A 158 19.52 34.18 -4.75
CA LYS A 158 20.39 35.20 -5.35
C LYS A 158 21.00 34.65 -6.65
N ASN A 159 21.18 35.50 -7.67
CA ASN A 159 21.69 35.18 -9.00
C ASN A 159 20.78 34.26 -9.83
N GLY A 160 19.55 34.04 -9.40
CA GLY A 160 18.54 33.29 -10.13
C GLY A 160 17.48 34.20 -10.78
N PRO A 161 16.58 33.64 -11.62
CA PRO A 161 15.46 34.38 -12.18
C PRO A 161 14.55 34.93 -11.07
N LEU A 162 14.00 36.13 -11.26
CA LEU A 162 13.00 36.72 -10.36
C LEU A 162 11.69 35.94 -10.44
N ASN A 163 11.62 34.84 -9.72
CA ASN A 163 10.47 33.98 -9.65
C ASN A 163 9.50 34.46 -8.56
N LEU A 164 8.41 35.10 -8.96
CA LEU A 164 7.40 35.65 -8.05
C LEU A 164 6.68 34.57 -7.23
N ILE A 165 6.59 33.33 -7.74
CA ILE A 165 6.01 32.22 -7.00
C ILE A 165 6.92 31.83 -5.84
N ARG A 166 8.25 31.79 -6.06
CA ARG A 166 9.23 31.52 -5.00
C ARG A 166 9.33 32.68 -4.01
N LEU A 167 9.18 33.92 -4.51
CA LEU A 167 9.14 35.10 -3.64
C LEU A 167 7.94 35.02 -2.69
N ASP A 168 6.74 34.77 -3.23
CA ASP A 168 5.54 34.63 -2.40
C ASP A 168 5.63 33.43 -1.44
N SER A 169 6.18 32.32 -1.89
CA SER A 169 6.48 31.18 -0.99
C SER A 169 7.42 31.57 0.15
N SER A 170 8.48 32.33 -0.12
CA SER A 170 9.41 32.81 0.90
C SER A 170 8.70 33.72 1.91
N ARG A 171 7.85 34.66 1.41
CA ARG A 171 7.03 35.52 2.25
C ARG A 171 6.10 34.71 3.17
N ILE A 172 5.37 33.76 2.60
CA ILE A 172 4.44 32.87 3.34
C ILE A 172 5.17 32.04 4.39
N PHE A 173 6.33 31.46 4.06
CA PHE A 173 7.11 30.65 4.99
C PHE A 173 7.65 31.48 6.17
N LEU A 174 8.18 32.69 5.90
CA LEU A 174 8.64 33.59 6.96
C LEU A 174 7.48 34.04 7.86
N GLN A 175 6.34 34.40 7.27
CA GLN A 175 5.13 34.78 8.01
C GLN A 175 4.59 33.60 8.85
N SER A 176 4.55 32.39 8.28
CA SER A 176 4.14 31.20 9.02
C SER A 176 5.06 30.91 10.21
N THR A 177 6.36 31.15 10.06
CA THR A 177 7.33 30.97 11.15
C THR A 177 7.08 31.98 12.28
N LEU A 178 6.71 33.21 11.96
CA LEU A 178 6.33 34.20 12.96
C LEU A 178 5.03 33.82 13.67
N PHE A 179 4.05 33.31 12.93
CA PHE A 179 2.81 32.77 13.52
C PHE A 179 3.07 31.61 14.49
N ASP A 180 4.00 30.73 14.18
CA ASP A 180 4.39 29.62 15.07
C ASP A 180 5.19 30.07 16.29
N LYS A 181 5.81 31.25 16.23
CA LYS A 181 6.46 31.89 17.39
C LYS A 181 5.48 32.70 18.28
N GLY A 182 4.20 32.76 17.87
CA GLY A 182 3.15 33.40 18.65
C GLY A 182 2.74 34.79 18.17
N TYR A 183 3.12 35.21 16.98
CA TYR A 183 2.78 36.52 16.43
C TYR A 183 1.63 36.39 15.41
N ALA A 184 0.39 36.32 15.88
CA ALA A 184 -0.78 36.03 15.06
C ALA A 184 -1.06 37.06 13.94
N ASP A 185 -0.69 38.32 14.17
CA ASP A 185 -0.89 39.44 13.26
C ASP A 185 0.38 39.83 12.50
N ALA A 186 1.41 38.94 12.51
CA ALA A 186 2.67 39.21 11.82
C ALA A 186 2.45 39.38 10.31
N GLU A 187 3.06 40.40 9.75
CA GLU A 187 3.05 40.71 8.32
C GLU A 187 4.47 40.64 7.78
N VAL A 188 4.59 40.22 6.54
CA VAL A 188 5.86 40.24 5.81
C VAL A 188 5.64 41.02 4.52
N ASP A 189 6.13 42.24 4.50
CA ASP A 189 6.03 43.14 3.34
C ASP A 189 7.12 42.83 2.33
N THR A 190 6.74 42.88 1.05
CA THR A 190 7.66 42.64 -0.06
C THR A 190 7.78 43.87 -0.94
N SER A 191 9.02 44.32 -1.18
CA SER A 191 9.34 45.36 -2.16
C SER A 191 10.30 44.80 -3.20
N VAL A 192 9.99 45.02 -4.46
CA VAL A 192 10.81 44.57 -5.60
C VAL A 192 11.14 45.78 -6.47
N VAL A 193 12.41 46.13 -6.53
CA VAL A 193 12.93 47.19 -7.40
C VAL A 193 13.65 46.52 -8.58
N ILE A 194 13.21 46.84 -9.79
CA ILE A 194 13.71 46.25 -11.03
C ILE A 194 14.40 47.32 -11.84
N ASP A 195 15.68 47.08 -12.14
CA ASP A 195 16.40 47.85 -13.18
C ASP A 195 16.21 47.16 -14.53
N THR A 196 15.43 47.76 -15.40
CA THR A 196 15.12 47.25 -16.74
C THR A 196 16.32 47.26 -17.67
N ALA A 197 17.26 48.21 -17.46
CA ALA A 197 18.45 48.34 -18.32
C ALA A 197 19.43 47.20 -18.10
N SER A 198 19.73 46.90 -16.85
CA SER A 198 20.60 45.77 -16.45
C SER A 198 19.87 44.44 -16.33
N ARG A 199 18.55 44.39 -16.41
CA ARG A 199 17.68 43.21 -16.14
C ARG A 199 17.94 42.61 -14.77
N THR A 200 18.19 43.45 -13.78
CA THR A 200 18.42 43.02 -12.41
C THR A 200 17.28 43.45 -11.48
N ALA A 201 17.11 42.73 -10.39
CA ALA A 201 16.11 43.04 -9.36
C ALA A 201 16.70 42.93 -7.96
N VAL A 202 16.40 43.93 -7.12
CA VAL A 202 16.63 43.90 -5.68
C VAL A 202 15.30 43.59 -5.00
N VAL A 203 15.31 42.57 -4.14
CA VAL A 203 14.12 42.12 -3.41
C VAL A 203 14.33 42.40 -1.94
N LYS A 204 13.43 43.17 -1.30
CA LYS A 204 13.43 43.44 0.13
C LYS A 204 12.21 42.79 0.78
N LEU A 205 12.44 41.99 1.81
CA LEU A 205 11.42 41.41 2.70
C LEU A 205 11.53 42.06 4.08
N THR A 206 10.48 42.74 4.52
CA THR A 206 10.45 43.40 5.83
C THR A 206 9.51 42.64 6.76
N LEU A 207 10.04 42.11 7.85
CA LEU A 207 9.29 41.36 8.84
C LEU A 207 8.72 42.32 9.91
N ASN A 208 7.39 42.37 10.00
CA ASN A 208 6.68 43.15 11.01
C ASN A 208 5.91 42.19 11.96
N PRO A 209 6.46 41.86 13.11
CA PRO A 209 5.88 40.84 14.02
C PRO A 209 4.61 41.30 14.75
N LYS A 210 4.46 42.63 14.95
CA LYS A 210 3.42 43.21 15.82
C LYS A 210 3.54 42.68 17.26
N TYR A 211 2.44 42.15 17.86
CA TYR A 211 2.39 41.68 19.25
C TYR A 211 2.37 40.17 19.36
N LYS A 212 2.95 39.67 20.47
CA LYS A 212 2.84 38.27 20.85
C LYS A 212 1.41 38.00 21.34
N THR A 213 0.76 36.99 20.82
CA THR A 213 -0.66 36.73 20.96
C THR A 213 -0.92 35.44 21.74
N THR A 214 -1.92 35.45 22.63
CA THR A 214 -2.47 34.28 23.33
C THR A 214 -3.88 33.95 22.85
N VAL A 215 -4.33 32.73 23.07
CA VAL A 215 -5.72 32.30 22.83
C VAL A 215 -6.58 32.73 24.01
N GLU A 216 -7.48 33.70 23.81
CA GLU A 216 -8.38 34.21 24.84
C GLU A 216 -9.59 33.30 25.03
N ASP A 217 -10.23 32.89 23.94
CA ASP A 217 -11.39 32.00 23.95
C ASP A 217 -11.45 31.18 22.66
N ILE A 218 -12.23 30.10 22.70
CA ILE A 218 -12.50 29.22 21.56
C ILE A 218 -13.99 29.15 21.34
N VAL A 219 -14.49 29.68 20.23
CA VAL A 219 -15.90 29.67 19.85
C VAL A 219 -16.15 28.62 18.79
N VAL A 220 -17.04 27.69 19.03
CA VAL A 220 -17.41 26.64 18.07
C VAL A 220 -18.74 27.01 17.40
N THR A 221 -18.83 26.87 16.08
CA THR A 221 -20.04 27.18 15.29
C THR A 221 -20.26 26.11 14.20
N GLY A 222 -21.56 25.86 13.91
CA GLY A 222 -21.97 24.93 12.84
C GLY A 222 -21.99 23.46 13.24
N ASN A 223 -21.99 23.18 14.53
CA ASN A 223 -22.15 21.85 15.11
C ASN A 223 -23.59 21.64 15.54
N ASP A 224 -24.28 20.67 14.94
CA ASP A 224 -25.67 20.32 15.22
C ASP A 224 -25.76 19.03 16.07
N ASP A 225 -25.21 17.92 15.56
CA ASP A 225 -25.23 16.60 16.20
C ASP A 225 -23.96 16.29 16.99
N VAL A 226 -22.84 16.94 16.68
CA VAL A 226 -21.55 16.75 17.35
C VAL A 226 -21.39 17.78 18.46
N SER A 227 -21.31 17.32 19.70
CA SER A 227 -21.19 18.24 20.86
C SER A 227 -19.89 19.06 20.77
N GLU A 228 -19.98 20.34 21.20
CA GLU A 228 -18.83 21.24 21.32
C GLU A 228 -17.70 20.62 22.16
N ARG A 229 -18.04 19.90 23.23
CA ARG A 229 -17.06 19.17 24.05
C ARG A 229 -16.24 18.14 23.22
N THR A 230 -16.88 17.49 22.27
CA THR A 230 -16.20 16.54 21.37
C THR A 230 -15.21 17.25 20.45
N ILE A 231 -15.63 18.41 19.90
CA ILE A 231 -14.76 19.22 19.03
C ILE A 231 -13.56 19.75 19.82
N ARG A 232 -13.81 20.31 21.02
CA ARG A 232 -12.71 20.83 21.87
C ARG A 232 -11.67 19.76 22.25
N LYS A 233 -12.08 18.49 22.40
CA LYS A 233 -11.14 17.36 22.64
C LYS A 233 -10.20 17.07 21.50
N SER A 234 -10.54 17.44 20.26
CA SER A 234 -9.69 17.24 19.08
C SER A 234 -8.64 18.34 18.92
N LEU A 235 -8.80 19.46 19.64
CA LEU A 235 -7.91 20.60 19.55
C LEU A 235 -6.61 20.30 20.30
N THR A 236 -5.49 20.69 19.70
CA THR A 236 -4.13 20.56 20.27
C THR A 236 -3.71 21.82 21.02
N PHE A 237 -4.57 22.84 21.12
CA PHE A 237 -4.37 24.09 21.83
C PHE A 237 -5.56 24.39 22.76
N HIS A 238 -5.34 25.20 23.79
CA HIS A 238 -6.31 25.53 24.82
C HIS A 238 -6.35 27.06 25.05
N VAL A 239 -7.39 27.51 25.75
CA VAL A 239 -7.47 28.88 26.25
C VAL A 239 -6.29 29.17 27.16
N GLY A 240 -5.61 30.30 26.95
CA GLY A 240 -4.39 30.71 27.65
C GLY A 240 -3.09 30.31 26.94
N ASP A 241 -3.12 29.40 25.97
CA ASP A 241 -1.92 29.01 25.21
C ASP A 241 -1.43 30.14 24.30
N ILE A 242 -0.14 30.13 24.00
CA ILE A 242 0.43 30.98 22.96
C ILE A 242 -0.16 30.56 21.61
N PHE A 243 -0.65 31.53 20.84
CA PHE A 243 -1.12 31.30 19.49
C PHE A 243 -0.03 30.64 18.63
N ARG A 244 -0.34 29.50 18.03
CA ARG A 244 0.53 28.81 17.06
C ARG A 244 -0.28 28.32 15.89
N ARG A 245 0.02 28.80 14.69
CA ARG A 245 -0.71 28.40 13.48
C ARG A 245 -0.56 26.91 13.19
N SER A 246 0.57 26.34 13.46
CA SER A 246 0.82 24.89 13.30
C SER A 246 -0.13 24.04 14.17
N GLU A 247 -0.44 24.46 15.40
CA GLU A 247 -1.39 23.78 16.28
C GLU A 247 -2.84 23.87 15.73
N MET A 248 -3.21 25.04 15.20
CA MET A 248 -4.52 25.22 14.57
C MET A 248 -4.68 24.35 13.32
N LEU A 249 -3.67 24.30 12.46
CA LEU A 249 -3.66 23.45 11.27
C LEU A 249 -3.67 21.95 11.65
N ARG A 250 -2.99 21.58 12.73
CA ARG A 250 -3.01 20.21 13.26
C ARG A 250 -4.40 19.85 13.79
N SER A 251 -5.02 20.72 14.57
CA SER A 251 -6.37 20.56 15.05
C SER A 251 -7.39 20.48 13.91
N GLN A 252 -7.25 21.34 12.91
CA GLN A 252 -8.09 21.31 11.72
C GLN A 252 -7.97 19.98 10.98
N ARG A 253 -6.75 19.46 10.83
CA ARG A 253 -6.50 18.14 10.24
C ARG A 253 -7.16 17.03 11.07
N ALA A 254 -7.04 17.05 12.40
CA ALA A 254 -7.67 16.07 13.28
C ALA A 254 -9.21 16.07 13.15
N LEU A 255 -9.83 17.25 12.96
CA LEU A 255 -11.25 17.35 12.65
C LEU A 255 -11.61 16.71 11.31
N TYR A 256 -10.82 16.94 10.25
CA TYR A 256 -11.05 16.28 8.95
C TYR A 256 -10.82 14.76 9.01
N GLU A 257 -9.78 14.30 9.67
CA GLU A 257 -9.44 12.88 9.81
C GLU A 257 -10.49 12.11 10.63
N SER A 258 -11.27 12.80 11.47
CA SER A 258 -12.39 12.20 12.19
C SER A 258 -13.52 11.73 11.28
N ASN A 259 -13.60 12.24 10.04
CA ASN A 259 -14.71 12.07 9.09
C ASN A 259 -16.09 12.53 9.63
N LEU A 260 -16.11 13.30 10.70
CA LEU A 260 -17.35 13.92 11.23
C LEU A 260 -17.72 15.18 10.47
N PHE A 261 -16.77 15.81 9.80
CA PHE A 261 -16.97 17.11 9.19
C PHE A 261 -16.58 17.10 7.71
N ARG A 262 -17.44 17.67 6.86
CA ARG A 262 -17.13 17.95 5.43
C ARG A 262 -16.22 19.17 5.32
N ARG A 263 -16.40 20.13 6.22
CA ARG A 263 -15.59 21.33 6.30
C ARG A 263 -15.25 21.63 7.75
N ALA A 264 -14.01 21.97 8.01
CA ALA A 264 -13.55 22.51 9.28
C ALA A 264 -12.58 23.65 9.00
N ALA A 265 -12.81 24.82 9.60
CA ALA A 265 -11.93 25.96 9.54
C ALA A 265 -11.64 26.41 10.98
N ILE A 266 -10.39 26.71 11.28
CA ILE A 266 -9.93 27.21 12.56
C ILE A 266 -9.17 28.49 12.29
N GLU A 267 -9.78 29.61 12.63
CA GLU A 267 -9.26 30.94 12.30
C GLU A 267 -9.37 31.88 13.50
N PRO A 268 -8.40 32.74 13.74
CA PRO A 268 -8.55 33.80 14.71
C PRO A 268 -9.63 34.79 14.22
N ARG A 269 -10.47 35.26 15.14
CA ARG A 269 -11.42 36.33 14.82
C ARG A 269 -10.65 37.57 14.36
N PRO A 270 -11.05 38.21 13.25
CA PRO A 270 -10.47 39.48 12.83
C PRO A 270 -10.57 40.53 13.96
N PRO A 271 -9.56 41.40 14.12
CA PRO A 271 -9.60 42.45 15.11
C PRO A 271 -10.80 43.37 14.86
N ILE A 272 -11.44 43.83 15.95
CA ILE A 272 -12.60 44.75 15.89
C ILE A 272 -12.13 46.11 15.37
N ASP A 273 -10.92 46.52 15.73
CA ASP A 273 -10.28 47.74 15.25
C ASP A 273 -8.88 47.39 14.67
N ILE A 274 -8.69 47.73 13.38
CA ILE A 274 -7.41 47.49 12.68
C ILE A 274 -6.27 48.28 13.29
N ALA A 275 -6.57 49.40 13.98
CA ALA A 275 -5.58 50.27 14.57
C ALA A 275 -5.02 49.77 15.92
N THR A 276 -5.72 48.88 16.62
CA THR A 276 -5.28 48.29 17.90
C THR A 276 -5.04 46.81 17.77
N PRO A 277 -3.77 46.38 17.59
CA PRO A 277 -3.43 44.97 17.55
C PRO A 277 -3.72 44.27 18.89
N ASP A 278 -4.48 43.20 18.87
CA ASP A 278 -4.83 42.43 20.07
C ASP A 278 -3.74 41.44 20.45
N SER A 279 -3.29 41.52 21.72
CA SER A 279 -2.41 40.51 22.31
C SER A 279 -3.15 39.23 22.71
N ALA A 280 -4.48 39.25 22.71
CA ALA A 280 -5.36 38.12 23.02
C ALA A 280 -6.35 37.93 21.86
N LYS A 281 -6.54 36.69 21.38
CA LYS A 281 -7.43 36.41 20.26
C LYS A 281 -8.43 35.32 20.56
N VAL A 282 -9.67 35.58 20.18
CA VAL A 282 -10.72 34.55 20.11
C VAL A 282 -10.50 33.73 18.85
N VAL A 283 -10.42 32.42 19.03
CA VAL A 283 -10.30 31.47 17.90
C VAL A 283 -11.65 30.90 17.57
N VAL A 284 -12.11 31.07 16.34
CA VAL A 284 -13.38 30.54 15.83
C VAL A 284 -13.14 29.21 15.12
N VAL A 285 -13.79 28.17 15.58
CA VAL A 285 -13.82 26.85 14.98
C VAL A 285 -15.15 26.68 14.26
N THR A 286 -15.14 26.85 12.94
CA THR A 286 -16.34 26.69 12.10
C THR A 286 -16.34 25.32 11.50
N VAL A 287 -17.38 24.53 11.75
CA VAL A 287 -17.53 23.18 11.21
C VAL A 287 -18.80 23.04 10.38
N GLN A 288 -18.78 22.10 9.44
CA GLN A 288 -19.96 21.62 8.71
C GLN A 288 -19.97 20.11 8.81
N GLU A 289 -20.99 19.55 9.42
CA GLU A 289 -21.06 18.11 9.66
C GLU A 289 -21.22 17.28 8.39
N ALA A 290 -20.62 16.10 8.41
CA ALA A 290 -20.75 15.08 7.38
C ALA A 290 -21.82 14.06 7.79
N PRO A 291 -22.40 13.28 6.86
CA PRO A 291 -23.26 12.16 7.22
C PRO A 291 -22.52 11.21 8.16
N PRO A 292 -23.13 10.86 9.31
CA PRO A 292 -22.44 10.04 10.30
C PRO A 292 -22.30 8.57 9.91
N ARG A 293 -22.90 8.14 8.80
CA ARG A 293 -22.96 6.74 8.38
C ARG A 293 -22.46 6.58 6.95
N GLU A 294 -21.68 5.52 6.73
CA GLU A 294 -21.16 5.16 5.42
C GLU A 294 -21.25 3.64 5.24
N ALA A 295 -21.69 3.21 4.06
CA ALA A 295 -21.63 1.81 3.65
C ALA A 295 -20.80 1.70 2.38
N ARG A 296 -19.83 0.78 2.36
CA ARG A 296 -18.98 0.48 1.21
C ARG A 296 -19.10 -0.99 0.86
N LEU A 297 -19.17 -1.26 -0.44
CA LEU A 297 -19.06 -2.61 -0.99
C LEU A 297 -17.91 -2.60 -1.99
N SER A 298 -17.00 -3.53 -1.86
CA SER A 298 -15.88 -3.70 -2.78
C SER A 298 -15.77 -5.15 -3.26
N ALA A 299 -15.28 -5.32 -4.46
CA ALA A 299 -14.95 -6.62 -5.03
C ALA A 299 -13.53 -6.56 -5.58
N GLY A 300 -12.77 -7.62 -5.40
CA GLY A 300 -11.39 -7.74 -5.84
C GLY A 300 -11.10 -9.09 -6.45
N PHE A 301 -9.98 -9.16 -7.13
CA PHE A 301 -9.46 -10.38 -7.72
C PHE A 301 -7.94 -10.39 -7.65
N ASN A 302 -7.37 -11.51 -7.23
CA ASN A 302 -5.95 -11.78 -7.32
C ASN A 302 -5.69 -13.28 -7.56
N THR A 303 -4.46 -13.64 -7.86
CA THR A 303 -4.10 -15.04 -8.16
C THR A 303 -3.95 -15.92 -6.91
N ILE A 304 -4.04 -15.36 -5.71
CA ILE A 304 -3.87 -16.07 -4.43
C ILE A 304 -5.23 -16.37 -3.81
N ASP A 305 -6.07 -15.33 -3.62
CA ASP A 305 -7.38 -15.41 -2.97
C ASP A 305 -8.54 -15.44 -3.96
N PHE A 306 -8.23 -15.48 -5.26
CA PHE A 306 -9.20 -15.48 -6.36
C PHE A 306 -10.17 -14.29 -6.26
N PHE A 307 -11.47 -14.53 -6.37
CA PHE A 307 -12.46 -13.48 -6.17
C PHE A 307 -12.75 -13.26 -4.70
N GLN A 308 -12.82 -12.00 -4.32
CA GLN A 308 -13.21 -11.59 -2.98
C GLN A 308 -14.23 -10.47 -3.03
N VAL A 309 -15.10 -10.43 -2.03
CA VAL A 309 -16.09 -9.38 -1.81
C VAL A 309 -15.97 -8.93 -0.36
N GLU A 310 -15.96 -7.63 -0.14
CA GLU A 310 -15.91 -7.01 1.18
C GLU A 310 -17.05 -6.01 1.31
N GLY A 311 -17.79 -6.10 2.41
CA GLY A 311 -18.77 -5.10 2.85
C GLY A 311 -18.28 -4.44 4.13
N ARG A 312 -18.41 -3.13 4.22
CA ARG A 312 -18.08 -2.34 5.41
C ARG A 312 -19.17 -1.32 5.68
N TYR A 313 -19.63 -1.28 6.94
CA TYR A 313 -20.50 -0.24 7.47
C TYR A 313 -19.73 0.51 8.54
N THR A 314 -19.72 1.83 8.46
CA THR A 314 -19.06 2.72 9.43
C THR A 314 -20.06 3.72 9.98
N HIS A 315 -20.10 3.88 11.31
CA HIS A 315 -20.78 4.95 12.00
C HIS A 315 -19.75 5.81 12.73
N TYR A 316 -19.57 7.07 12.29
CA TYR A 316 -18.47 7.94 12.75
C TYR A 316 -18.72 8.62 14.11
N ASN A 317 -19.97 8.70 14.57
CA ASN A 317 -20.33 9.31 15.88
C ASN A 317 -21.24 8.37 16.67
N PHE A 318 -20.89 7.09 16.79
CA PHE A 318 -21.66 6.09 17.50
C PHE A 318 -21.72 6.42 19.00
N MET A 319 -22.94 6.64 19.54
CA MET A 319 -23.16 7.06 20.93
C MET A 319 -22.44 8.37 21.31
N GLY A 320 -22.12 9.23 20.34
CA GLY A 320 -21.44 10.50 20.55
C GLY A 320 -19.95 10.38 20.84
N GLY A 321 -19.29 11.55 21.08
CA GLY A 321 -17.87 11.60 21.45
C GLY A 321 -16.90 11.21 20.34
N ALA A 322 -17.32 11.28 19.07
CA ALA A 322 -16.57 10.84 17.89
C ALA A 322 -16.21 9.34 17.91
N ARG A 323 -16.93 8.54 18.66
CA ARG A 323 -16.73 7.08 18.66
C ARG A 323 -17.06 6.53 17.28
N ARG A 324 -16.15 5.78 16.75
CA ARG A 324 -16.34 5.14 15.44
C ARG A 324 -16.64 3.67 15.64
N LEU A 325 -17.78 3.24 15.10
CA LEU A 325 -18.15 1.83 14.99
C LEU A 325 -17.98 1.39 13.54
N ASP A 326 -17.10 0.43 13.32
CA ASP A 326 -16.92 -0.25 12.03
C ASP A 326 -17.45 -1.68 12.15
N VAL A 327 -18.31 -2.08 11.23
CA VAL A 327 -18.74 -3.48 11.04
C VAL A 327 -18.28 -3.88 9.64
N GLN A 328 -17.41 -4.87 9.55
CA GLN A 328 -16.89 -5.32 8.28
C GLN A 328 -16.97 -6.83 8.13
N GLY A 329 -17.18 -7.27 6.89
CA GLY A 329 -17.16 -8.66 6.51
C GLY A 329 -16.56 -8.82 5.12
N ALA A 330 -15.63 -9.75 4.97
CA ALA A 330 -15.03 -10.10 3.69
C ALA A 330 -15.14 -11.61 3.47
N VAL A 331 -15.41 -12.01 2.23
CA VAL A 331 -15.41 -13.42 1.79
C VAL A 331 -14.48 -13.51 0.59
N GLY A 332 -13.49 -14.38 0.67
CA GLY A 332 -12.51 -14.63 -0.37
C GLY A 332 -12.50 -16.09 -0.83
N ASN A 333 -11.56 -16.45 -1.68
CA ASN A 333 -11.47 -17.77 -2.32
C ASN A 333 -12.74 -18.17 -3.10
N LEU A 334 -13.52 -17.18 -3.53
CA LEU A 334 -14.68 -17.45 -4.34
C LEU A 334 -14.25 -17.99 -5.70
N LEU A 335 -14.89 -19.06 -6.16
CA LEU A 335 -14.56 -19.79 -7.39
C LEU A 335 -13.16 -20.43 -7.41
N ALA A 336 -12.43 -20.43 -6.31
CA ALA A 336 -11.09 -20.99 -6.23
C ALA A 336 -11.02 -22.45 -6.69
N SER A 337 -11.94 -23.28 -6.22
CA SER A 337 -12.03 -24.71 -6.60
C SER A 337 -12.28 -24.94 -8.10
N SER A 338 -12.94 -23.99 -8.77
CA SER A 338 -13.26 -24.08 -10.21
C SER A 338 -12.16 -23.51 -11.10
N LEU A 339 -11.43 -22.50 -10.61
CA LEU A 339 -10.43 -21.76 -11.39
C LEU A 339 -9.02 -22.33 -11.22
N ASN A 340 -8.69 -22.86 -10.03
CA ASN A 340 -7.36 -23.38 -9.75
C ASN A 340 -6.96 -24.46 -10.78
N GLY A 341 -5.77 -24.27 -11.36
CA GLY A 341 -5.20 -25.14 -12.37
C GLY A 341 -5.74 -24.99 -13.78
N ARG A 342 -6.60 -24.00 -14.05
CA ARG A 342 -7.15 -23.75 -15.38
C ARG A 342 -6.66 -22.42 -15.95
N GLY A 343 -6.42 -22.36 -17.26
CA GLY A 343 -6.04 -21.14 -17.96
C GLY A 343 -4.80 -20.46 -17.36
N ILE A 344 -4.91 -19.19 -17.00
CA ILE A 344 -3.84 -18.40 -16.38
C ILE A 344 -3.47 -18.89 -14.97
N PHE A 345 -4.35 -19.65 -14.30
CA PHE A 345 -4.14 -20.25 -12.98
C PHE A 345 -3.48 -21.63 -13.05
N ARG A 346 -3.11 -22.11 -14.22
CA ARG A 346 -2.52 -23.45 -14.42
C ARG A 346 -1.19 -23.61 -13.67
N ASN A 347 -0.44 -22.54 -13.53
CA ASN A 347 0.82 -22.48 -12.83
C ASN A 347 0.72 -21.68 -11.53
N ALA A 348 -0.50 -21.31 -11.11
CA ALA A 348 -0.68 -20.73 -9.79
C ALA A 348 -0.17 -21.73 -8.75
N SER A 349 0.65 -21.27 -7.91
CA SER A 349 1.62 -21.80 -6.98
C SER A 349 1.27 -23.06 -6.15
N VAL A 350 0.16 -23.73 -6.44
CA VAL A 350 -0.30 -24.88 -5.65
C VAL A 350 -0.60 -26.05 -6.59
N PRO A 351 0.10 -27.19 -6.43
CA PRO A 351 -0.20 -28.41 -7.17
C PRO A 351 -1.65 -28.86 -6.98
N GLN A 352 -2.28 -29.35 -8.04
CA GLN A 352 -3.66 -29.83 -8.01
C GLN A 352 -3.72 -31.26 -7.48
N THR A 353 -3.74 -31.42 -6.18
CA THR A 353 -3.98 -32.73 -5.55
C THR A 353 -5.29 -32.70 -4.75
N SER A 354 -5.95 -33.84 -4.61
CA SER A 354 -7.19 -33.98 -3.81
C SER A 354 -7.00 -33.58 -2.35
N SER A 355 -5.77 -33.68 -1.82
CA SER A 355 -5.39 -33.26 -0.46
C SER A 355 -5.46 -31.75 -0.24
N LEU A 356 -5.51 -30.94 -1.30
CA LEU A 356 -5.56 -29.47 -1.23
C LEU A 356 -6.99 -28.90 -1.25
N ALA A 357 -8.00 -29.72 -1.44
CA ALA A 357 -9.41 -29.27 -1.49
C ALA A 357 -9.81 -28.37 -0.30
N PRO A 358 -9.40 -28.62 0.96
CA PRO A 358 -9.75 -27.76 2.08
C PRO A 358 -9.23 -26.32 1.98
N TYR A 359 -8.13 -26.10 1.27
CA TYR A 359 -7.52 -24.78 1.11
C TYR A 359 -8.29 -23.87 0.15
N PHE A 360 -9.06 -24.44 -0.77
CA PHE A 360 -9.84 -23.71 -1.79
C PHE A 360 -11.30 -23.47 -1.41
N VAL A 361 -11.70 -23.86 -0.20
CA VAL A 361 -13.01 -23.50 0.36
C VAL A 361 -13.02 -21.99 0.67
N PRO A 362 -14.16 -21.29 0.51
CA PRO A 362 -14.23 -19.86 0.81
C PRO A 362 -13.64 -19.48 2.17
N THR A 363 -12.84 -18.43 2.17
CA THR A 363 -12.31 -17.79 3.38
C THR A 363 -13.25 -16.68 3.82
N TYR A 364 -13.20 -16.32 5.11
CA TYR A 364 -13.96 -15.18 5.60
C TYR A 364 -13.19 -14.45 6.71
N ASN A 365 -13.48 -13.19 6.84
CA ASN A 365 -13.02 -12.35 7.93
C ASN A 365 -14.16 -11.37 8.28
N ALA A 366 -14.62 -11.39 9.52
CA ALA A 366 -15.63 -10.46 9.99
C ALA A 366 -15.18 -9.84 11.30
N SER A 367 -15.43 -8.53 11.47
CA SER A 367 -15.14 -7.84 12.71
C SER A 367 -16.15 -6.74 13.01
N ILE A 368 -16.26 -6.42 14.32
CA ILE A 368 -16.94 -5.28 14.88
C ILE A 368 -15.90 -4.51 15.68
N ASP A 369 -15.56 -3.31 15.23
CA ASP A 369 -14.51 -2.49 15.81
C ASP A 369 -15.11 -1.20 16.38
N LEU A 370 -14.92 -0.97 17.68
CA LEU A 370 -15.28 0.27 18.36
C LEU A 370 -14.02 1.06 18.68
N ARG A 371 -13.90 2.26 18.15
CA ARG A 371 -12.73 3.13 18.35
C ARG A 371 -13.15 4.40 19.09
N GLN A 372 -12.41 4.73 20.15
CA GLN A 372 -12.51 5.98 20.87
C GLN A 372 -11.30 6.83 20.53
N PRO A 373 -11.43 7.83 19.65
CA PRO A 373 -10.36 8.78 19.39
C PRO A 373 -10.20 9.72 20.60
N TRP A 374 -9.06 10.39 20.66
CA TRP A 374 -8.71 11.40 21.66
C TRP A 374 -8.85 10.89 23.10
N PHE A 375 -8.47 9.64 23.32
CA PHE A 375 -8.54 9.01 24.65
C PHE A 375 -7.48 9.59 25.59
N GLY A 376 -7.91 10.48 26.49
CA GLY A 376 -7.04 11.18 27.43
C GLY A 376 -6.06 12.20 26.81
N SER A 377 -5.89 12.19 25.48
CA SER A 377 -5.07 13.15 24.73
C SER A 377 -5.51 13.12 23.26
N PRO A 378 -5.38 14.26 22.52
CA PRO A 378 -5.65 14.31 21.09
C PRO A 378 -4.85 13.31 20.22
N HIS A 379 -3.72 12.86 20.74
CA HIS A 379 -2.81 11.93 20.05
C HIS A 379 -3.11 10.45 20.32
N ASN A 380 -4.10 10.13 21.16
CA ASN A 380 -4.35 8.77 21.59
C ASN A 380 -5.68 8.23 21.03
N VAL A 381 -5.64 6.97 20.61
CA VAL A 381 -6.84 6.21 20.18
C VAL A 381 -6.89 4.90 20.95
N LEU A 382 -8.05 4.59 21.53
CA LEU A 382 -8.33 3.27 22.12
C LEU A 382 -9.32 2.55 21.22
N ALA A 383 -9.06 1.29 20.87
CA ALA A 383 -9.94 0.48 20.04
C ALA A 383 -10.19 -0.89 20.67
N LEU A 384 -11.47 -1.30 20.67
CA LEU A 384 -11.90 -2.65 21.01
C LEU A 384 -12.45 -3.31 19.75
N SER A 385 -12.00 -4.54 19.45
CA SER A 385 -12.44 -5.30 18.29
C SER A 385 -12.92 -6.68 18.71
N LEU A 386 -14.07 -7.10 18.17
CA LEU A 386 -14.55 -8.48 18.16
C LEU A 386 -14.37 -9.00 16.74
N PHE A 387 -13.81 -10.18 16.57
CA PHE A 387 -13.53 -10.70 15.25
C PHE A 387 -13.74 -12.21 15.16
N THR A 388 -13.98 -12.67 13.93
CA THR A 388 -13.92 -14.08 13.55
C THR A 388 -13.32 -14.21 12.16
N HIS A 389 -12.61 -15.29 11.90
CA HIS A 389 -11.99 -15.52 10.61
C HIS A 389 -11.86 -17.00 10.26
N ARG A 390 -11.80 -17.27 8.97
CA ARG A 390 -11.26 -18.47 8.35
C ARG A 390 -10.25 -18.05 7.29
N ARG A 391 -9.00 -18.37 7.52
CA ARG A 391 -7.89 -18.05 6.63
C ARG A 391 -7.32 -19.33 6.06
N SER A 392 -6.85 -19.28 4.83
CA SER A 392 -6.19 -20.39 4.14
C SER A 392 -4.82 -19.96 3.67
N ALA A 393 -3.79 -20.73 4.03
CA ALA A 393 -2.48 -20.66 3.40
C ALA A 393 -2.27 -21.97 2.63
N PRO A 394 -2.50 -21.97 1.30
CA PRO A 394 -2.53 -23.19 0.52
C PRO A 394 -1.28 -24.08 0.71
N GLY A 395 -1.48 -25.36 0.97
CA GLY A 395 -0.40 -26.33 1.23
C GLY A 395 0.21 -26.25 2.63
N ILE A 396 -0.20 -25.30 3.48
CA ILE A 396 0.38 -25.09 4.81
C ILE A 396 -0.65 -25.32 5.92
N TYR A 397 -1.67 -24.42 6.01
CA TYR A 397 -2.71 -24.53 7.03
C TYR A 397 -4.03 -23.87 6.61
N VAL A 398 -5.08 -24.27 7.26
CA VAL A 398 -6.35 -23.54 7.38
C VAL A 398 -6.53 -23.16 8.83
N ASP A 399 -6.69 -21.88 9.11
CA ASP A 399 -6.85 -21.34 10.45
C ASP A 399 -8.24 -20.73 10.61
N ARG A 400 -8.96 -21.16 11.66
CA ARG A 400 -10.26 -20.64 12.04
C ARG A 400 -10.16 -20.10 13.44
N GLY A 401 -10.60 -18.88 13.65
CA GLY A 401 -10.50 -18.29 14.97
C GLY A 401 -11.54 -17.22 15.21
N TYR A 402 -11.78 -16.98 16.49
CA TYR A 402 -12.60 -15.87 16.96
C TYR A 402 -12.02 -15.31 18.24
N GLY A 403 -12.29 -14.07 18.52
CA GLY A 403 -11.73 -13.44 19.71
C GLY A 403 -12.01 -11.97 19.82
N THR A 404 -11.27 -11.37 20.72
CA THR A 404 -11.32 -9.92 20.98
C THR A 404 -9.90 -9.35 20.97
N SER A 405 -9.78 -8.05 20.66
CA SER A 405 -8.51 -7.35 20.82
C SER A 405 -8.72 -5.95 21.35
N LEU A 406 -7.82 -5.50 22.21
CA LEU A 406 -7.74 -4.16 22.74
C LEU A 406 -6.47 -3.50 22.21
N THR A 407 -6.61 -2.38 21.52
CA THR A 407 -5.50 -1.64 20.93
C THR A 407 -5.44 -0.23 21.47
N PHE A 408 -4.30 0.17 21.98
CA PHE A 408 -3.99 1.56 22.31
C PHE A 408 -2.98 2.07 21.31
N THR A 409 -3.31 3.13 20.58
CA THR A 409 -2.43 3.78 19.61
C THR A 409 -2.13 5.20 20.06
N ARG A 410 -0.88 5.61 19.92
CA ARG A 410 -0.41 6.97 20.16
C ARG A 410 0.41 7.46 18.97
N ASP A 411 0.08 8.62 18.47
CA ASP A 411 0.89 9.30 17.47
C ASP A 411 2.13 9.93 18.15
N LEU A 412 3.30 9.37 17.87
CA LEU A 412 4.58 9.89 18.37
C LEU A 412 4.99 11.14 17.60
N THR A 413 4.72 11.14 16.31
CA THR A 413 4.84 12.29 15.39
C THR A 413 3.73 12.22 14.37
N ASP A 414 3.54 13.28 13.57
CA ASP A 414 2.47 13.37 12.54
C ASP A 414 2.43 12.19 11.54
N ARG A 415 3.48 11.37 11.47
CA ARG A 415 3.59 10.23 10.53
C ARG A 415 4.23 9.00 11.15
N ALA A 416 4.24 8.89 12.46
CA ALA A 416 4.83 7.77 13.16
C ALA A 416 3.97 7.33 14.36
N PRO A 417 2.85 6.62 14.13
CA PRO A 417 2.06 6.00 15.18
C PRO A 417 2.81 4.84 15.82
N ALA A 418 2.62 4.68 17.12
CA ALA A 418 2.98 3.47 17.85
C ALA A 418 1.73 2.87 18.50
N SER A 419 1.58 1.56 18.47
CA SER A 419 0.44 0.88 19.05
C SER A 419 0.85 -0.27 19.96
N LEU A 420 0.09 -0.45 21.04
CA LEU A 420 0.12 -1.61 21.89
C LEU A 420 -1.21 -2.35 21.71
N ASN A 421 -1.15 -3.60 21.31
CA ASN A 421 -2.30 -4.45 21.08
C ASN A 421 -2.22 -5.69 21.97
N TYR A 422 -3.29 -5.97 22.69
CA TYR A 422 -3.52 -7.29 23.32
C TYR A 422 -4.64 -7.98 22.55
N ARG A 423 -4.37 -9.20 22.07
CA ARG A 423 -5.32 -10.01 21.32
C ARG A 423 -5.56 -11.32 22.08
N PHE A 424 -6.81 -11.58 22.41
CA PHE A 424 -7.25 -12.88 22.92
C PHE A 424 -8.02 -13.60 21.80
N GLU A 425 -7.51 -14.75 21.40
CA GLU A 425 -8.08 -15.52 20.29
C GLU A 425 -8.14 -17.00 20.64
N ILE A 426 -9.27 -17.61 20.34
CA ILE A 426 -9.41 -19.08 20.30
C ILE A 426 -9.27 -19.47 18.83
N SER A 427 -8.20 -20.19 18.52
CA SER A 427 -7.82 -20.60 17.17
C SER A 427 -7.88 -22.14 17.04
N LYS A 428 -8.39 -22.59 15.90
CA LYS A 428 -8.32 -23.99 15.47
C LYS A 428 -7.57 -24.05 14.16
N VAL A 429 -6.37 -24.62 14.18
CA VAL A 429 -5.52 -24.76 13.02
C VAL A 429 -5.61 -26.17 12.47
N ASP A 430 -5.94 -26.29 11.21
CA ASP A 430 -5.85 -27.49 10.42
C ASP A 430 -4.64 -27.34 9.48
N ALA A 431 -3.47 -27.72 9.94
CA ALA A 431 -2.29 -27.95 9.11
C ALA A 431 -2.27 -29.44 8.73
N GLY A 432 -1.76 -29.75 7.54
CA GLY A 432 -1.66 -31.15 7.11
C GLY A 432 -0.89 -32.00 8.11
N ASP A 433 -1.21 -33.29 8.22
CA ASP A 433 -0.55 -34.23 9.13
C ASP A 433 0.98 -34.19 9.02
N VAL A 434 1.46 -34.04 7.79
CA VAL A 434 2.88 -33.89 7.47
C VAL A 434 3.52 -32.69 8.15
N TYR A 435 2.80 -31.59 8.27
CA TYR A 435 3.30 -30.38 8.91
C TYR A 435 3.62 -30.64 10.40
N PHE A 436 2.69 -31.28 11.09
CA PHE A 436 2.84 -31.61 12.52
C PHE A 436 3.89 -32.71 12.73
N CYS A 437 3.86 -33.75 11.89
CA CYS A 437 4.81 -34.87 11.99
C CYS A 437 6.24 -34.36 11.84
N ILE A 438 6.52 -33.57 10.80
CA ILE A 438 7.89 -33.12 10.51
C ILE A 438 8.35 -31.97 11.41
N ASN A 439 7.47 -31.04 11.76
CA ASN A 439 7.88 -29.88 12.58
C ASN A 439 7.91 -30.19 14.08
N TYR A 440 7.06 -31.12 14.56
CA TYR A 440 6.92 -31.36 15.98
C TYR A 440 7.31 -32.79 16.38
N GLY A 441 7.54 -33.66 15.40
CA GLY A 441 7.81 -35.07 15.65
C GLY A 441 6.59 -35.84 16.11
N VAL A 442 5.38 -35.36 15.87
CA VAL A 442 4.10 -35.97 16.24
C VAL A 442 3.45 -36.54 14.99
N CYS A 443 3.57 -37.84 14.79
CA CYS A 443 3.12 -38.54 13.60
C CYS A 443 1.92 -39.48 13.83
N ASP A 444 1.52 -39.70 15.08
CA ASP A 444 0.37 -40.49 15.46
C ASP A 444 -0.95 -39.69 15.39
N LEU A 445 -1.99 -40.30 14.85
CA LEU A 445 -3.29 -39.63 14.63
C LEU A 445 -3.97 -39.08 15.89
N PRO A 446 -3.99 -39.81 17.05
CA PRO A 446 -4.63 -39.30 18.25
C PRO A 446 -4.01 -38.00 18.75
N THR A 447 -2.69 -37.91 18.79
CA THR A 447 -1.96 -36.71 19.22
C THR A 447 -2.10 -35.55 18.17
N LEU A 448 -2.12 -35.88 16.87
CA LEU A 448 -2.42 -34.90 15.80
C LEU A 448 -3.81 -34.30 15.96
N GLN A 449 -4.82 -35.10 16.36
CA GLN A 449 -6.18 -34.58 16.59
C GLN A 449 -6.21 -33.65 17.81
N ALA A 450 -5.44 -33.90 18.86
CA ALA A 450 -5.32 -32.99 20.00
C ALA A 450 -4.69 -31.66 19.59
N LEU A 451 -3.64 -31.64 18.74
CA LEU A 451 -3.01 -30.43 18.21
C LEU A 451 -3.95 -29.62 17.30
N ARG A 452 -4.91 -30.27 16.65
CA ARG A 452 -5.95 -29.63 15.84
C ARG A 452 -7.13 -29.11 16.67
N GLY A 453 -7.11 -29.27 17.97
CA GLY A 453 -8.11 -28.76 18.91
C GLY A 453 -8.14 -27.22 18.95
N ASN A 454 -9.06 -26.69 19.74
CA ASN A 454 -9.11 -25.26 20.00
C ASN A 454 -7.96 -24.88 20.94
N GLN A 455 -7.14 -23.93 20.50
CA GLN A 455 -5.98 -23.43 21.24
C GLN A 455 -6.10 -21.91 21.44
N ARG A 456 -5.60 -21.41 22.56
CA ARG A 456 -5.55 -19.97 22.83
C ARG A 456 -4.29 -19.38 22.24
N LEU A 457 -4.44 -18.34 21.44
CA LEU A 457 -3.36 -17.54 20.87
C LEU A 457 -3.51 -16.10 21.27
N SER A 458 -2.80 -15.69 22.32
CA SER A 458 -3.06 -14.41 22.99
C SER A 458 -1.77 -13.58 23.17
N PRO A 459 -1.21 -13.01 22.10
CA PRO A 459 -0.02 -12.17 22.19
C PRO A 459 -0.31 -10.74 22.62
N PHE A 460 0.65 -10.14 23.33
CA PHE A 460 0.89 -8.70 23.33
C PHE A 460 1.75 -8.35 22.13
N THR A 461 1.36 -7.31 21.41
CA THR A 461 2.08 -6.82 20.23
C THR A 461 2.33 -5.33 20.34
N ILE A 462 3.59 -4.92 20.20
CA ILE A 462 3.97 -3.52 20.02
C ILE A 462 4.33 -3.33 18.57
N THR A 463 3.70 -2.35 17.92
CA THR A 463 3.97 -2.00 16.53
C THR A 463 4.26 -0.51 16.41
N SER A 464 5.24 -0.16 15.62
CA SER A 464 5.49 1.24 15.22
C SER A 464 5.74 1.29 13.74
N SER A 465 5.17 2.29 13.07
CA SER A 465 5.32 2.51 11.65
C SER A 465 5.68 3.96 11.36
N ILE A 466 6.39 4.18 10.28
CA ILE A 466 6.66 5.51 9.73
C ILE A 466 6.49 5.45 8.22
N ASP A 467 5.76 6.41 7.66
CA ASP A 467 5.63 6.58 6.22
C ASP A 467 5.93 8.04 5.83
N ARG A 468 7.01 8.21 5.09
CA ARG A 468 7.46 9.50 4.53
C ARG A 468 7.59 9.43 3.01
N THR A 469 6.84 8.55 2.39
CA THR A 469 6.75 8.49 0.92
C THR A 469 5.96 9.67 0.38
N ASN A 470 6.25 10.03 -0.87
CA ASN A 470 5.55 11.12 -1.55
C ASN A 470 4.17 10.71 -2.08
N ASP A 471 3.92 9.42 -2.29
CA ASP A 471 2.66 8.85 -2.77
C ASP A 471 2.46 7.48 -2.11
N PRO A 472 1.32 7.24 -1.43
CA PRO A 472 1.05 5.97 -0.76
C PRO A 472 0.80 4.80 -1.72
N PHE A 473 0.34 5.07 -2.96
CA PHE A 473 -0.01 4.04 -3.95
C PHE A 473 1.11 3.74 -4.93
N SER A 474 1.94 4.73 -5.28
CA SER A 474 3.04 4.58 -6.23
C SER A 474 4.23 5.44 -5.84
N PRO A 475 4.88 5.09 -4.73
CA PRO A 475 5.99 5.89 -4.22
C PRO A 475 7.19 5.87 -5.17
N ASN A 476 7.75 7.04 -5.40
CA ASN A 476 8.98 7.22 -6.16
C ASN A 476 10.07 7.97 -5.39
N GLN A 477 9.72 8.51 -4.21
CA GLN A 477 10.64 9.22 -3.32
C GLN A 477 10.22 9.04 -1.86
N GLY A 478 11.20 8.97 -0.96
CA GLY A 478 10.97 8.84 0.47
C GLY A 478 11.16 7.41 0.97
N TYR A 479 10.68 7.14 2.17
CA TYR A 479 10.83 5.83 2.80
C TYR A 479 9.64 5.50 3.71
N ARG A 480 9.44 4.22 3.93
CA ARG A 480 8.52 3.68 4.93
C ARG A 480 9.18 2.55 5.70
N ALA A 481 8.83 2.39 6.95
CA ALA A 481 9.29 1.29 7.78
C ALA A 481 8.21 0.88 8.77
N ASN A 482 8.18 -0.39 9.11
CA ASN A 482 7.28 -1.00 10.10
C ASN A 482 8.09 -1.95 10.98
N ALA A 483 8.00 -1.78 12.30
CA ALA A 483 8.60 -2.67 13.28
C ALA A 483 7.50 -3.24 14.18
N SER A 484 7.56 -4.54 14.45
CA SER A 484 6.61 -5.23 15.31
C SER A 484 7.32 -6.22 16.22
N VAL A 485 6.96 -6.22 17.50
CA VAL A 485 7.41 -7.20 18.49
C VAL A 485 6.20 -7.81 19.15
N GLU A 486 6.15 -9.15 19.17
CA GLU A 486 5.09 -9.93 19.80
C GLU A 486 5.67 -10.77 20.94
N HIS A 487 4.95 -10.81 22.06
CA HIS A 487 5.21 -11.71 23.18
C HIS A 487 3.95 -12.50 23.53
N ALA A 488 4.07 -13.82 23.59
CA ALA A 488 3.00 -14.72 24.02
C ALA A 488 3.54 -15.67 25.06
N SER A 489 2.85 -15.79 26.20
CA SER A 489 3.26 -16.60 27.33
C SER A 489 2.03 -17.02 28.15
N ALA A 490 2.24 -17.75 29.24
CA ALA A 490 1.19 -18.05 30.19
C ALA A 490 0.54 -16.80 30.79
N PHE A 491 1.36 -15.76 31.03
CA PHE A 491 0.86 -14.48 31.53
C PHE A 491 -0.13 -13.83 30.56
N THR A 492 0.06 -14.00 29.25
CA THR A 492 -0.87 -13.49 28.22
C THR A 492 -2.04 -14.45 27.94
N LEU A 493 -2.18 -15.55 28.68
CA LEU A 493 -3.17 -16.60 28.49
C LEU A 493 -3.03 -17.37 27.18
N SER A 494 -1.81 -17.46 26.63
CA SER A 494 -1.52 -18.15 25.38
C SER A 494 -1.03 -19.56 25.60
N ASP A 495 -1.57 -20.52 24.83
CA ASP A 495 -1.09 -21.90 24.82
C ASP A 495 0.20 -22.03 24.00
N PHE A 496 0.28 -21.31 22.85
CA PHE A 496 1.51 -21.15 22.10
C PHE A 496 2.36 -20.02 22.68
N ARG A 497 3.55 -20.36 23.14
CA ARG A 497 4.45 -19.43 23.84
C ARG A 497 5.64 -19.09 22.98
N TYR A 498 5.85 -17.81 22.68
CA TYR A 498 6.92 -17.35 21.79
C TYR A 498 7.21 -15.85 21.94
N ASN A 499 8.41 -15.49 21.49
CA ASN A 499 8.77 -14.12 21.15
C ASN A 499 8.95 -14.00 19.64
N ARG A 500 8.40 -12.98 19.02
CA ARG A 500 8.50 -12.75 17.59
C ARG A 500 8.80 -11.29 17.32
N ALA A 501 9.75 -11.02 16.44
CA ALA A 501 10.09 -9.67 15.99
C ALA A 501 10.11 -9.62 14.46
N THR A 502 9.64 -8.51 13.90
CA THR A 502 9.71 -8.24 12.46
C THR A 502 10.11 -6.79 12.23
N LEU A 503 10.95 -6.58 11.24
CA LEU A 503 11.30 -5.28 10.70
C LEU A 503 11.11 -5.35 9.20
N ASP A 504 10.34 -4.42 8.65
CA ASP A 504 10.06 -4.29 7.23
C ASP A 504 10.30 -2.84 6.81
N GLY A 505 11.02 -2.59 5.75
CA GLY A 505 11.34 -1.25 5.30
C GLY A 505 11.52 -1.15 3.80
N ALA A 506 11.06 -0.04 3.23
CA ALA A 506 11.26 0.29 1.83
C ALA A 506 11.70 1.74 1.66
N GLY A 507 12.65 1.95 0.76
CA GLY A 507 13.15 3.27 0.38
C GLY A 507 13.03 3.48 -1.12
N PHE A 508 12.69 4.70 -1.52
CA PHE A 508 12.49 5.07 -2.91
C PHE A 508 13.34 6.29 -3.24
N TYR A 509 14.05 6.20 -4.34
CA TYR A 509 14.89 7.27 -4.85
C TYR A 509 14.52 7.59 -6.30
N GLN A 510 14.10 8.83 -6.55
CA GLN A 510 13.73 9.28 -7.89
C GLN A 510 14.97 9.49 -8.74
N VAL A 511 15.08 8.72 -9.84
CA VAL A 511 16.13 8.86 -10.86
C VAL A 511 15.51 9.51 -12.08
N ARG A 512 15.93 10.75 -12.40
CA ARG A 512 15.33 11.58 -13.46
C ARG A 512 13.83 11.83 -13.23
N LYS A 513 13.16 12.48 -14.21
CA LYS A 513 11.78 12.97 -14.05
C LYS A 513 10.70 11.90 -13.92
N ARG A 514 10.95 10.65 -14.35
CA ARG A 514 9.95 9.57 -14.39
C ARG A 514 10.49 8.19 -14.01
N GLY A 515 11.76 8.09 -13.59
CA GLY A 515 12.34 6.84 -13.14
C GLY A 515 12.49 6.82 -11.61
N ALA A 516 12.45 5.65 -11.00
CA ALA A 516 12.69 5.46 -9.59
C ALA A 516 13.47 4.16 -9.34
N ILE A 517 14.29 4.16 -8.30
CA ILE A 517 14.86 2.94 -7.72
C ILE A 517 14.16 2.73 -6.39
N GLY A 518 13.56 1.55 -6.21
CA GLY A 518 13.00 1.09 -4.95
C GLY A 518 13.91 0.02 -4.35
N VAL A 519 14.13 0.09 -3.06
CA VAL A 519 14.84 -0.93 -2.27
C VAL A 519 13.93 -1.36 -1.14
N HIS A 520 13.77 -2.66 -0.94
CA HIS A 520 13.00 -3.24 0.14
C HIS A 520 13.85 -4.22 0.93
N ALA A 521 13.65 -4.27 2.24
CA ALA A 521 14.25 -5.26 3.10
C ALA A 521 13.27 -5.66 4.21
N ARG A 522 13.16 -6.96 4.46
CA ARG A 522 12.36 -7.53 5.54
C ARG A 522 13.21 -8.53 6.33
N VAL A 523 13.19 -8.39 7.65
CA VAL A 523 13.82 -9.34 8.56
C VAL A 523 12.81 -9.76 9.62
N GLY A 524 12.73 -11.06 9.88
CA GLY A 524 11.83 -11.60 10.88
C GLY A 524 12.49 -12.72 11.68
N TRP A 525 12.23 -12.73 12.97
CA TRP A 525 12.72 -13.75 13.89
C TRP A 525 11.62 -14.17 14.86
N VAL A 526 11.54 -15.47 15.12
CA VAL A 526 10.63 -16.03 16.12
C VAL A 526 11.35 -17.12 16.91
N SER A 527 11.20 -17.07 18.23
CA SER A 527 11.71 -18.09 19.15
C SER A 527 10.56 -18.65 19.99
N PRO A 528 10.36 -19.98 20.01
CA PRO A 528 9.48 -20.59 20.97
C PRO A 528 10.06 -20.39 22.38
N LEU A 529 9.17 -20.24 23.35
CA LEU A 529 9.50 -20.25 24.78
C LEU A 529 9.20 -21.65 25.32
N GLY A 530 10.05 -22.17 26.21
CA GLY A 530 9.83 -23.44 26.86
C GLY A 530 8.44 -23.57 27.50
N SER A 531 7.95 -24.76 27.70
CA SER A 531 6.62 -25.09 28.26
C SER A 531 5.42 -24.96 27.28
N THR A 532 5.63 -24.70 25.98
CA THR A 532 4.54 -24.77 24.99
C THR A 532 3.99 -26.21 24.86
N THR A 533 4.83 -27.22 24.82
CA THR A 533 4.44 -28.65 24.81
C THR A 533 3.51 -29.01 25.97
N GLN A 534 3.84 -28.59 27.19
CA GLN A 534 3.02 -28.80 28.36
C GLN A 534 1.66 -28.08 28.28
N ALA A 535 1.64 -26.85 27.73
CA ALA A 535 0.41 -26.05 27.58
C ALA A 535 -0.53 -26.64 26.53
N VAL A 536 0.03 -27.25 25.47
CA VAL A 536 -0.75 -27.88 24.37
C VAL A 536 -1.08 -29.33 24.68
N GLY A 537 -0.50 -29.92 25.76
CA GLY A 537 -0.77 -31.30 26.22
C GLY A 537 -0.19 -32.38 25.31
N VAL A 538 0.95 -32.10 24.67
CA VAL A 538 1.60 -32.99 23.70
C VAL A 538 3.07 -33.18 24.02
N ASP A 539 3.53 -34.42 24.07
CA ASP A 539 4.95 -34.77 24.08
C ASP A 539 5.48 -34.74 22.64
N ALA A 540 6.23 -33.68 22.32
CA ALA A 540 6.86 -33.53 21.03
C ALA A 540 8.28 -34.06 21.03
N ALA A 541 8.63 -34.91 20.06
CA ALA A 541 9.97 -35.52 19.96
C ALA A 541 11.10 -34.48 19.80
N PHE A 542 10.78 -33.29 19.33
CA PHE A 542 11.73 -32.17 19.15
C PHE A 542 11.69 -31.14 20.29
N GLY A 543 11.08 -31.49 21.45
CA GLY A 543 11.05 -30.64 22.62
C GLY A 543 10.19 -29.39 22.49
N ASP A 544 10.60 -28.30 23.16
CA ASP A 544 9.82 -27.07 23.31
C ASP A 544 9.72 -26.18 22.01
N GLY A 545 10.10 -26.72 20.85
CA GLY A 545 10.15 -26.00 19.57
C GLY A 545 8.80 -25.76 18.88
N ILE A 546 7.66 -26.05 19.55
CA ILE A 546 6.34 -25.93 18.97
C ILE A 546 5.96 -24.46 18.76
N LEU A 547 5.69 -24.08 17.50
CA LEU A 547 5.20 -22.77 17.12
C LEU A 547 3.90 -22.91 16.31
N HIS A 548 2.92 -22.09 16.64
CA HIS A 548 1.71 -22.00 15.82
C HIS A 548 2.08 -21.76 14.33
N PRO A 549 1.53 -22.52 13.35
CA PRO A 549 1.90 -22.42 11.94
C PRO A 549 1.86 -20.99 11.40
N ARG A 550 0.87 -20.19 11.80
CA ARG A 550 0.71 -18.79 11.43
C ARG A 550 1.86 -17.88 11.94
N LYS A 551 2.59 -18.29 12.95
CA LYS A 551 3.67 -17.47 13.56
C LYS A 551 5.05 -17.77 12.99
N ARG A 552 5.20 -18.85 12.22
CA ARG A 552 6.42 -19.13 11.45
C ARG A 552 6.55 -18.19 10.27
N PHE A 553 7.74 -18.11 9.73
CA PHE A 553 8.02 -17.29 8.54
C PHE A 553 8.05 -18.15 7.29
N TYR A 554 7.47 -17.59 6.23
CA TYR A 554 7.43 -18.15 4.88
C TYR A 554 7.90 -17.08 3.90
N ALA A 555 8.44 -17.50 2.75
CA ALA A 555 8.89 -16.61 1.70
C ALA A 555 8.53 -17.16 0.31
N GLY A 556 8.58 -16.28 -0.69
CA GLY A 556 8.12 -16.53 -2.06
C GLY A 556 6.73 -15.94 -2.30
N GLY A 557 6.47 -15.55 -3.55
CA GLY A 557 5.22 -14.94 -3.97
C GLY A 557 5.39 -13.50 -4.47
N SER A 558 4.27 -12.88 -4.83
CA SER A 558 4.22 -11.57 -5.48
C SER A 558 4.71 -10.40 -4.61
N HIS A 559 4.67 -10.55 -3.29
CA HIS A 559 5.12 -9.55 -2.30
C HIS A 559 6.35 -9.99 -1.51
N SER A 560 7.09 -10.97 -2.02
CA SER A 560 8.27 -11.55 -1.41
C SER A 560 9.32 -11.80 -2.52
N VAL A 561 9.76 -13.03 -2.71
CA VAL A 561 10.74 -13.43 -3.73
C VAL A 561 10.02 -13.95 -4.97
N ARG A 562 9.92 -13.10 -6.00
CA ARG A 562 9.04 -13.30 -7.17
C ARG A 562 9.46 -14.43 -8.13
N GLY A 563 10.59 -15.08 -7.93
CA GLY A 563 10.95 -16.30 -8.68
C GLY A 563 10.35 -17.57 -8.10
N PHE A 564 9.58 -17.48 -7.03
CA PHE A 564 8.92 -18.60 -6.37
C PHE A 564 7.40 -18.38 -6.29
N GLY A 565 6.64 -19.44 -6.31
CA GLY A 565 5.23 -19.41 -5.93
C GLY A 565 5.04 -19.02 -4.47
N GLU A 566 3.81 -18.76 -4.07
CA GLU A 566 3.48 -18.30 -2.73
C GLU A 566 3.98 -19.29 -1.65
N ASN A 567 4.79 -18.80 -0.71
CA ASN A 567 5.39 -19.57 0.38
C ASN A 567 6.34 -20.71 -0.04
N GLN A 568 6.78 -20.77 -1.30
CA GLN A 568 7.59 -21.88 -1.83
C GLN A 568 9.11 -21.73 -1.64
N LEU A 569 9.59 -20.60 -1.16
CA LEU A 569 10.99 -20.44 -0.73
C LEU A 569 11.12 -20.71 0.76
N GLY A 570 11.75 -21.80 1.12
CA GLY A 570 12.01 -22.16 2.51
C GLY A 570 12.16 -23.67 2.70
N PRO A 571 12.42 -24.10 3.93
CA PRO A 571 12.43 -25.52 4.29
C PRO A 571 11.11 -26.19 3.91
N ARG A 572 11.20 -27.33 3.23
CA ARG A 572 10.04 -28.09 2.74
C ARG A 572 10.37 -29.57 2.66
N VAL A 573 9.35 -30.39 2.64
CA VAL A 573 9.42 -31.82 2.35
C VAL A 573 8.52 -32.15 1.17
N LEU A 574 8.66 -33.33 0.64
CA LEU A 574 7.82 -33.86 -0.43
C LEU A 574 6.85 -34.89 0.12
N THR A 575 5.65 -34.93 -0.39
CA THR A 575 4.69 -36.00 -0.12
C THR A 575 4.34 -36.75 -1.40
N ILE A 576 4.13 -38.02 -1.31
CA ILE A 576 3.68 -38.89 -2.39
C ILE A 576 2.80 -40.01 -1.80
N PRO A 577 1.69 -40.40 -2.49
CA PRO A 577 0.89 -41.56 -2.06
C PRO A 577 1.70 -42.85 -2.12
N ILE A 578 1.54 -43.71 -1.13
CA ILE A 578 2.28 -44.97 -1.04
C ILE A 578 2.07 -45.87 -2.26
N GLY A 579 0.85 -45.92 -2.81
CA GLY A 579 0.56 -46.73 -4.01
C GLY A 579 1.35 -46.32 -5.25
N MET A 580 1.74 -45.02 -5.36
CA MET A 580 2.62 -44.53 -6.42
C MET A 580 4.05 -45.05 -6.23
N LEU A 581 4.58 -45.05 -5.02
CA LEU A 581 5.90 -45.61 -4.72
C LEU A 581 5.92 -47.10 -5.02
N GLN A 582 4.99 -47.85 -4.49
CA GLN A 582 4.91 -49.31 -4.67
C GLN A 582 4.78 -49.72 -6.16
N SER A 583 4.05 -48.94 -6.95
CA SER A 583 3.89 -49.22 -8.38
C SER A 583 5.15 -48.99 -9.21
N HIS A 584 6.04 -48.10 -8.78
CA HIS A 584 7.27 -47.74 -9.50
C HIS A 584 8.53 -48.42 -8.93
N ASP A 585 8.53 -48.77 -7.62
CA ASP A 585 9.63 -49.50 -6.95
C ASP A 585 9.33 -51.00 -6.86
N SER A 586 8.92 -51.60 -7.99
CA SER A 586 8.44 -52.96 -8.09
C SER A 586 9.45 -54.05 -7.74
N LEU A 587 10.74 -53.72 -7.82
CA LEU A 587 11.82 -54.66 -7.47
C LEU A 587 12.11 -54.72 -5.95
N ASN A 588 11.65 -53.72 -5.22
CA ASN A 588 11.84 -53.68 -3.75
C ASN A 588 10.69 -54.39 -3.04
N THR A 589 10.95 -55.65 -2.64
CA THR A 589 9.92 -56.46 -1.98
C THR A 589 9.47 -55.91 -0.65
N ALA A 590 10.31 -55.24 0.11
CA ALA A 590 9.96 -54.62 1.39
C ALA A 590 8.98 -53.44 1.17
N CYS A 591 9.17 -52.66 0.10
CA CYS A 591 8.27 -51.57 -0.32
C CYS A 591 6.93 -52.11 -0.81
N THR A 592 6.97 -53.06 -1.76
CA THR A 592 5.75 -53.57 -2.44
C THR A 592 4.84 -54.37 -1.54
N SER A 593 5.42 -55.13 -0.60
CA SER A 593 4.66 -55.89 0.41
C SER A 593 4.15 -55.00 1.55
N GLY A 594 4.69 -53.77 1.70
CA GLY A 594 4.37 -52.90 2.82
C GLY A 594 5.01 -53.31 4.15
N THR A 595 5.93 -54.30 4.13
CA THR A 595 6.63 -54.74 5.38
C THR A 595 7.56 -53.68 5.93
N ASP A 596 8.22 -52.90 5.06
CA ASP A 596 8.96 -51.69 5.40
C ASP A 596 8.77 -50.60 4.34
N VAL A 597 7.79 -49.74 4.56
CA VAL A 597 7.48 -48.60 3.67
C VAL A 597 8.62 -47.58 3.66
N THR A 598 9.45 -47.50 4.73
CA THR A 598 10.55 -46.52 4.78
C THR A 598 11.66 -46.86 3.80
N ALA A 599 11.76 -48.12 3.36
CA ALA A 599 12.76 -48.58 2.39
C ALA A 599 12.40 -48.31 0.94
N CYS A 600 11.19 -47.79 0.64
CA CYS A 600 10.81 -47.42 -0.71
C CYS A 600 11.74 -46.34 -1.29
N ASP A 601 12.17 -46.54 -2.56
CA ASP A 601 13.03 -45.56 -3.22
C ASP A 601 12.21 -44.48 -3.95
N PRO A 602 12.25 -43.22 -3.47
CA PRO A 602 11.56 -42.12 -4.18
C PRO A 602 12.20 -41.75 -5.51
N ASN A 603 13.37 -42.30 -5.86
CA ASN A 603 14.05 -42.09 -7.14
C ASN A 603 13.82 -43.26 -8.12
N ALA A 604 12.95 -44.21 -7.79
CA ALA A 604 12.62 -45.34 -8.66
C ALA A 604 12.21 -44.88 -10.07
N GLY A 605 12.54 -45.71 -11.07
CA GLY A 605 12.33 -45.37 -12.46
C GLY A 605 10.88 -45.05 -12.81
N GLY A 606 10.66 -43.96 -13.55
CA GLY A 606 9.33 -43.52 -13.97
C GLY A 606 8.69 -42.44 -13.08
N LEU A 607 9.09 -42.27 -11.82
CA LEU A 607 8.64 -41.19 -10.96
C LEU A 607 9.17 -39.83 -11.45
N LYS A 608 8.28 -38.88 -11.61
CA LYS A 608 8.58 -37.50 -12.03
C LYS A 608 8.37 -36.53 -10.87
N ASP A 609 9.01 -35.36 -10.92
CA ASP A 609 8.86 -34.33 -9.89
C ASP A 609 7.41 -33.86 -9.70
N ARG A 610 6.59 -33.92 -10.75
CA ARG A 610 5.15 -33.60 -10.67
C ARG A 610 4.32 -34.60 -9.85
N ASP A 611 4.84 -35.78 -9.59
CA ASP A 611 4.17 -36.83 -8.82
C ASP A 611 4.34 -36.60 -7.31
N PHE A 612 5.25 -35.69 -6.96
CA PHE A 612 5.53 -35.25 -5.59
C PHE A 612 4.90 -33.89 -5.31
N GLU A 613 4.31 -33.77 -4.14
CA GLU A 613 3.73 -32.52 -3.67
C GLU A 613 4.66 -31.84 -2.66
N PRO A 614 5.19 -30.63 -2.95
CA PRO A 614 6.03 -29.91 -1.99
C PRO A 614 5.19 -29.30 -0.88
N ARG A 615 5.57 -29.57 0.38
CA ARG A 615 4.94 -29.09 1.60
C ARG A 615 5.86 -28.11 2.32
N PRO A 616 5.59 -26.79 2.27
CA PRO A 616 6.34 -25.78 3.02
C PRO A 616 6.18 -25.96 4.52
N LEU A 617 7.28 -25.91 5.23
CA LEU A 617 7.31 -26.09 6.70
C LEU A 617 7.50 -24.75 7.44
N GLY A 618 7.92 -23.71 6.73
CA GLY A 618 8.27 -22.41 7.31
C GLY A 618 9.53 -22.44 8.16
N GLY A 619 9.95 -21.28 8.64
CA GLY A 619 11.17 -21.10 9.42
C GLY A 619 10.98 -20.26 10.68
N ASN A 620 12.05 -20.21 11.48
CA ASN A 620 12.15 -19.36 12.67
C ASN A 620 12.77 -18.01 12.35
N PHE A 621 13.42 -17.89 11.19
CA PHE A 621 14.06 -16.68 10.72
C PHE A 621 13.80 -16.49 9.24
N VAL A 622 13.58 -15.24 8.83
CA VAL A 622 13.47 -14.82 7.44
C VAL A 622 14.28 -13.55 7.23
N ALA A 623 14.97 -13.49 6.11
CA ALA A 623 15.54 -12.25 5.59
C ALA A 623 15.23 -12.18 4.09
N GLU A 624 14.65 -11.08 3.67
CA GLU A 624 14.30 -10.81 2.27
C GLU A 624 14.82 -9.44 1.87
N GLY A 625 15.17 -9.28 0.62
CA GLY A 625 15.58 -8.02 0.04
C GLY A 625 15.21 -7.96 -1.43
N SER A 626 14.86 -6.78 -1.90
CA SER A 626 14.53 -6.51 -3.29
C SER A 626 15.14 -5.18 -3.73
N VAL A 627 15.66 -5.15 -4.93
CA VAL A 627 16.04 -3.92 -5.62
C VAL A 627 15.30 -3.88 -6.94
N GLU A 628 14.55 -2.81 -7.17
CA GLU A 628 13.71 -2.63 -8.34
C GLU A 628 13.99 -1.29 -9.01
N ALA A 629 14.37 -1.30 -10.28
CA ALA A 629 14.50 -0.11 -11.12
C ALA A 629 13.25 0.05 -11.97
N ARG A 630 12.56 1.18 -11.82
CA ARG A 630 11.35 1.56 -12.56
C ARG A 630 11.66 2.63 -13.59
N PHE A 631 11.15 2.47 -14.80
CA PHE A 631 11.36 3.41 -15.90
C PHE A 631 10.09 3.55 -16.76
N PRO A 632 9.84 4.73 -17.35
CA PRO A 632 8.72 4.91 -18.25
C PRO A 632 8.94 4.05 -19.50
N ALA A 633 8.02 3.12 -19.75
CA ALA A 633 8.06 2.27 -20.92
C ALA A 633 7.22 2.85 -22.06
N TRP A 634 5.98 3.23 -21.78
CA TRP A 634 5.10 3.83 -22.78
C TRP A 634 3.88 4.50 -22.10
N ARG A 635 3.67 5.80 -22.32
CA ARG A 635 2.56 6.59 -21.72
C ARG A 635 2.42 6.36 -20.21
N ASP A 636 1.35 5.68 -19.79
CA ASP A 636 1.06 5.35 -18.38
C ASP A 636 1.59 3.98 -17.95
N LEU A 637 2.34 3.30 -18.85
CA LEU A 637 2.97 2.03 -18.58
C LEU A 637 4.40 2.25 -18.09
N ILE A 638 4.70 1.74 -16.93
CA ILE A 638 6.02 1.75 -16.29
C ILE A 638 6.61 0.35 -16.40
N GLY A 639 7.78 0.24 -16.99
CA GLY A 639 8.59 -0.98 -16.96
C GLY A 639 9.34 -1.09 -15.64
N ALA A 640 9.58 -2.31 -15.19
CA ALA A 640 10.39 -2.60 -14.01
C ALA A 640 11.37 -3.74 -14.30
N VAL A 641 12.58 -3.62 -13.77
CA VAL A 641 13.56 -4.70 -13.68
C VAL A 641 13.92 -4.86 -12.22
N PHE A 642 13.94 -6.07 -11.73
CA PHE A 642 14.17 -6.32 -10.32
C PHE A 642 15.08 -7.53 -10.07
N VAL A 643 15.67 -7.53 -8.89
CA VAL A 643 16.38 -8.67 -8.31
C VAL A 643 15.87 -8.82 -6.89
N ASP A 644 15.30 -9.98 -6.58
CA ASP A 644 14.86 -10.34 -5.25
C ASP A 644 15.81 -11.38 -4.67
N ALA A 645 16.04 -11.29 -3.37
CA ALA A 645 16.80 -12.25 -2.60
C ALA A 645 16.03 -12.65 -1.35
N GLY A 646 16.08 -13.91 -0.97
CA GLY A 646 15.42 -14.40 0.24
C GLY A 646 16.16 -15.53 0.90
N LEU A 647 16.06 -15.57 2.21
CA LEU A 647 16.58 -16.61 3.08
C LEU A 647 15.52 -16.98 4.12
N VAL A 648 15.18 -18.26 4.22
CA VAL A 648 14.38 -18.79 5.34
C VAL A 648 15.20 -19.85 6.07
N GLN A 649 15.29 -19.71 7.38
CA GLN A 649 16.04 -20.63 8.25
C GLN A 649 15.11 -21.26 9.27
N GLN A 650 15.30 -22.55 9.52
CA GLN A 650 14.67 -23.30 10.60
C GLN A 650 15.74 -23.86 11.57
N LYS A 651 15.38 -23.98 12.85
CA LYS A 651 16.24 -24.53 13.92
C LYS A 651 15.57 -25.64 14.73
N THR A 652 14.28 -25.89 14.47
CA THR A 652 13.47 -26.79 15.29
C THR A 652 13.67 -28.24 14.95
N ASN A 653 13.87 -28.60 13.71
CA ASN A 653 14.08 -29.98 13.28
C ASN A 653 15.50 -30.18 12.75
N PRO A 654 16.35 -31.00 13.42
CA PRO A 654 17.73 -31.22 13.02
C PRO A 654 17.89 -32.06 11.74
N THR A 655 16.87 -32.83 11.34
CA THR A 655 16.89 -33.69 10.15
C THR A 655 16.65 -32.93 8.85
N LEU A 656 16.13 -31.70 8.94
CA LEU A 656 15.85 -30.85 7.78
C LEU A 656 17.01 -29.92 7.46
N PRO A 657 17.12 -29.46 6.19
CA PRO A 657 18.02 -28.39 5.83
C PRO A 657 17.83 -27.17 6.73
N LYS A 658 18.91 -26.70 7.37
CA LYS A 658 18.84 -25.57 8.31
C LYS A 658 18.43 -24.26 7.66
N ARG A 659 18.74 -24.07 6.39
CA ARG A 659 18.45 -22.82 5.64
C ARG A 659 18.22 -23.09 4.17
N ARG A 660 17.41 -22.24 3.54
CA ARG A 660 17.26 -22.14 2.09
C ARG A 660 17.31 -20.69 1.68
N ALA A 661 18.16 -20.38 0.72
CA ALA A 661 18.33 -19.04 0.17
C ALA A 661 18.24 -19.10 -1.35
N ALA A 662 17.77 -18.00 -1.97
CA ALA A 662 17.73 -17.85 -3.41
C ALA A 662 17.83 -16.38 -3.81
N ILE A 663 18.31 -16.16 -5.04
CA ILE A 663 18.30 -14.87 -5.73
C ILE A 663 17.56 -15.06 -7.04
N THR A 664 16.61 -14.19 -7.33
CA THR A 664 15.71 -14.29 -8.48
C THR A 664 15.66 -12.96 -9.23
N PRO A 665 16.22 -12.89 -10.46
CA PRO A 665 16.02 -11.75 -11.33
C PRO A 665 14.63 -11.81 -11.98
N GLY A 666 14.12 -10.65 -12.40
CA GLY A 666 12.85 -10.59 -13.10
C GLY A 666 12.58 -9.25 -13.75
N VAL A 667 11.50 -9.23 -14.52
CA VAL A 667 10.99 -8.04 -15.21
C VAL A 667 9.50 -7.91 -14.95
N GLY A 668 8.99 -6.69 -15.03
CA GLY A 668 7.58 -6.45 -14.82
C GLY A 668 7.06 -5.20 -15.49
N VAL A 669 5.76 -5.06 -15.51
CA VAL A 669 5.07 -3.88 -15.97
C VAL A 669 4.07 -3.39 -14.94
N ARG A 670 3.89 -2.08 -14.87
CA ARG A 670 2.98 -1.37 -13.96
C ARG A 670 2.07 -0.48 -14.79
N TYR A 671 0.79 -0.56 -14.58
CA TYR A 671 -0.20 0.32 -15.18
C TYR A 671 -0.90 1.13 -14.09
N HIS A 672 -0.84 2.46 -14.17
CA HIS A 672 -1.55 3.34 -13.25
C HIS A 672 -3.04 3.32 -13.54
N SER A 673 -3.82 2.73 -12.65
CA SER A 673 -5.27 2.73 -12.71
C SER A 673 -5.88 3.59 -11.59
N PRO A 674 -7.15 4.02 -11.70
CA PRO A 674 -7.85 4.74 -10.63
C PRO A 674 -7.95 3.98 -9.31
N VAL A 675 -7.83 2.64 -9.35
CA VAL A 675 -7.87 1.76 -8.17
C VAL A 675 -6.49 1.39 -7.64
N GLY A 676 -5.43 2.01 -8.17
CA GLY A 676 -4.04 1.72 -7.84
C GLY A 676 -3.26 1.08 -9.00
N PRO A 677 -1.96 0.88 -8.87
CA PRO A 677 -1.15 0.27 -9.92
C PRO A 677 -1.51 -1.21 -10.11
N ILE A 678 -1.85 -1.57 -11.34
CA ILE A 678 -1.99 -2.97 -11.75
C ILE A 678 -0.61 -3.46 -12.17
N ARG A 679 -0.19 -4.58 -11.63
CA ARG A 679 1.17 -5.11 -11.77
C ARG A 679 1.17 -6.51 -12.37
N ALA A 680 2.04 -6.73 -13.35
CA ALA A 680 2.37 -8.05 -13.89
C ALA A 680 3.89 -8.22 -13.84
N ASP A 681 4.35 -9.18 -13.05
CA ASP A 681 5.77 -9.48 -12.85
C ASP A 681 6.09 -10.90 -13.32
N ILE A 682 7.24 -11.05 -13.93
CA ILE A 682 7.82 -12.32 -14.35
C ILE A 682 9.14 -12.48 -13.59
N GLY A 683 9.20 -13.45 -12.68
CA GLY A 683 10.40 -13.83 -11.95
C GLY A 683 10.99 -15.12 -12.49
N LEU A 684 12.31 -15.23 -12.50
CA LEU A 684 13.01 -16.41 -12.92
C LEU A 684 13.48 -17.23 -11.72
N ASN A 685 12.95 -18.45 -11.57
CA ASN A 685 13.41 -19.40 -10.54
C ASN A 685 14.83 -19.87 -10.88
N PRO A 686 15.77 -19.92 -9.93
CA PRO A 686 17.13 -20.42 -10.19
C PRO A 686 17.18 -21.88 -10.64
N GLY A 687 16.13 -22.67 -10.34
CA GLY A 687 16.04 -24.08 -10.82
C GLY A 687 17.10 -25.00 -10.21
N THR A 688 17.57 -24.69 -8.99
CA THR A 688 18.54 -25.53 -8.29
C THR A 688 17.90 -26.85 -7.85
N ALA A 689 18.58 -27.97 -8.11
CA ALA A 689 18.18 -29.25 -7.59
C ALA A 689 18.34 -29.28 -6.04
N GLU A 690 17.37 -29.87 -5.36
CA GLU A 690 17.34 -29.99 -3.91
C GLU A 690 17.19 -31.45 -3.50
N SER A 691 17.98 -31.90 -2.54
CA SER A 691 17.77 -33.19 -1.90
C SER A 691 16.74 -33.02 -0.78
N LEU A 692 15.52 -33.49 -1.00
CA LEU A 692 14.40 -33.30 -0.09
C LEU A 692 13.94 -34.61 0.53
N LEU A 693 13.61 -34.57 1.81
CA LEU A 693 12.99 -35.66 2.56
C LEU A 693 11.61 -35.95 1.96
N VAL A 694 11.30 -37.22 1.79
CA VAL A 694 10.00 -37.69 1.29
C VAL A 694 9.21 -38.32 2.42
N VAL A 695 7.93 -37.94 2.51
CA VAL A 695 6.98 -38.44 3.50
C VAL A 695 5.85 -39.14 2.74
N THR A 696 5.50 -40.34 3.22
CA THR A 696 4.36 -41.09 2.68
C THR A 696 3.48 -41.63 3.80
N GLU A 697 2.37 -42.22 3.43
CA GLU A 697 1.43 -42.82 4.36
C GLU A 697 1.73 -44.32 4.51
N ASN A 698 1.70 -44.82 5.74
CA ASN A 698 1.70 -46.25 6.04
C ASN A 698 0.39 -46.62 6.72
N ILE A 699 -0.24 -47.69 6.31
CA ILE A 699 -1.47 -48.21 6.91
C ILE A 699 -1.14 -49.51 7.67
N VAL A 700 -1.06 -49.41 8.98
CA VAL A 700 -0.81 -50.57 9.87
C VAL A 700 -2.06 -50.84 10.69
N ASN A 701 -2.60 -52.06 10.61
CA ASN A 701 -3.81 -52.46 11.32
C ASN A 701 -5.03 -51.53 11.08
N GLY A 702 -5.15 -50.98 9.86
CA GLY A 702 -6.24 -50.03 9.52
C GLY A 702 -6.02 -48.62 10.06
N GLN A 703 -4.94 -48.35 10.76
CA GLN A 703 -4.55 -47.03 11.22
C GLN A 703 -3.53 -46.40 10.24
N LYS A 704 -3.78 -45.18 9.82
CA LYS A 704 -2.92 -44.43 8.98
C LYS A 704 -1.87 -43.69 9.80
N THR A 705 -0.60 -43.93 9.50
CA THR A 705 0.55 -43.25 10.11
C THR A 705 1.39 -42.61 8.99
N LEU A 706 2.09 -41.53 9.31
CA LEU A 706 3.04 -40.91 8.38
C LEU A 706 4.44 -41.46 8.68
N VAL A 707 5.14 -41.79 7.61
CA VAL A 707 6.54 -42.28 7.73
C VAL A 707 7.42 -41.49 6.75
N THR A 708 8.67 -41.27 7.17
CA THR A 708 9.69 -40.64 6.32
C THR A 708 10.50 -41.72 5.64
N LEU A 709 10.74 -41.58 4.34
CA LEU A 709 11.60 -42.52 3.61
C LEU A 709 13.07 -42.36 4.04
N GLN A 710 13.82 -43.46 3.95
CA GLN A 710 15.27 -43.45 4.23
C GLN A 710 16.04 -42.70 3.17
N THR A 711 15.58 -42.72 1.92
CA THR A 711 16.20 -42.07 0.76
C THR A 711 15.53 -40.74 0.48
N HIS A 712 16.33 -39.71 0.20
CA HIS A 712 15.87 -38.40 -0.25
C HIS A 712 15.63 -38.40 -1.75
N ARG A 713 14.64 -37.60 -2.20
CA ARG A 713 14.43 -37.28 -3.61
C ARG A 713 15.27 -36.09 -4.05
N ILE A 714 15.95 -36.22 -5.18
CA ILE A 714 16.54 -35.08 -5.86
C ILE A 714 15.42 -34.36 -6.64
N TYR A 715 14.89 -33.30 -6.06
CA TYR A 715 13.78 -32.54 -6.59
C TYR A 715 14.27 -31.31 -7.36
N ALA A 716 13.97 -31.25 -8.65
CA ALA A 716 14.44 -30.20 -9.55
C ALA A 716 13.33 -29.73 -10.50
N PRO A 717 12.24 -29.16 -9.96
CA PRO A 717 11.10 -28.74 -10.79
C PRO A 717 11.56 -27.69 -11.80
N GLY A 718 11.22 -27.91 -13.08
CA GLY A 718 11.54 -27.00 -14.17
C GLY A 718 12.88 -27.24 -14.87
N GLN A 719 13.74 -28.16 -14.43
CA GLN A 719 14.95 -28.50 -15.17
C GLN A 719 14.65 -29.31 -16.46
N SER A 720 13.59 -30.09 -16.48
CA SER A 720 13.23 -30.99 -17.58
C SER A 720 12.60 -30.32 -18.80
N GLY A 721 12.34 -28.98 -18.81
CA GLY A 721 11.57 -28.33 -19.89
C GLY A 721 12.10 -26.97 -20.35
N GLY A 722 13.35 -26.67 -20.07
CA GLY A 722 13.98 -25.40 -20.48
C GLY A 722 13.59 -24.19 -19.62
N ILE A 723 14.01 -23.00 -20.05
CA ILE A 723 13.90 -21.76 -19.26
C ILE A 723 12.45 -21.36 -18.96
N LEU A 724 11.51 -21.70 -19.85
CA LEU A 724 10.10 -21.36 -19.69
C LEU A 724 9.43 -22.05 -18.50
N ASN A 725 9.89 -23.24 -18.11
CA ASN A 725 9.37 -23.94 -16.93
C ASN A 725 9.87 -23.34 -15.61
N ARG A 726 10.85 -22.44 -15.69
CA ARG A 726 11.42 -21.72 -14.55
C ARG A 726 10.82 -20.32 -14.37
N VAL A 727 9.93 -19.91 -15.27
CA VAL A 727 9.27 -18.60 -15.25
C VAL A 727 8.05 -18.65 -14.35
N VAL A 728 7.97 -17.72 -13.40
CA VAL A 728 6.84 -17.56 -12.50
C VAL A 728 6.17 -16.22 -12.79
N LEU A 729 4.88 -16.24 -13.13
CA LEU A 729 4.07 -15.06 -13.40
C LEU A 729 3.29 -14.67 -12.14
N HIS A 730 3.36 -13.41 -11.78
CA HIS A 730 2.57 -12.80 -10.71
C HIS A 730 1.70 -11.67 -11.25
N LEU A 731 0.42 -11.69 -10.91
CA LEU A 731 -0.53 -10.62 -11.20
C LEU A 731 -1.06 -10.08 -9.87
N SER A 732 -0.99 -8.76 -9.67
CA SER A 732 -1.49 -8.14 -8.44
C SER A 732 -1.89 -6.68 -8.68
N ILE A 733 -2.71 -6.15 -7.76
CA ILE A 733 -3.03 -4.73 -7.64
C ILE A 733 -2.26 -4.20 -6.43
N GLY A 734 -1.55 -3.08 -6.60
CA GLY A 734 -0.69 -2.48 -5.58
C GLY A 734 0.81 -2.63 -5.88
N GLU A 735 1.64 -2.09 -4.99
CA GLU A 735 3.11 -2.15 -5.13
C GLU A 735 3.69 -3.51 -4.70
N ALA A 736 4.92 -3.76 -5.09
CA ALA A 736 5.63 -5.02 -4.76
C ALA A 736 5.94 -5.12 -3.26
N PHE A 737 6.19 -3.98 -2.62
CA PHE A 737 6.56 -3.85 -1.24
C PHE A 737 6.19 -2.47 -0.70
#